data_48eb4ae5f418fb8becd2302ea914f344
#
_entry.id   48eb4ae5f418fb8becd2302ea914f344
#
_cell.length_a   1.000
_cell.length_b   1.000
_cell.length_c   1.000
_cell.angle_alpha   90.00
_cell.angle_beta   90.00
_cell.angle_gamma   90.00
#
_symmetry.space_group_name_H-M   'P 1'
#
loop_
_entity.id
_entity.type
_entity.pdbx_description
1 polymer ?
#
loop_
_entity_poly.entity_id
_entity_poly.type
_entity_poly.pdbx_seq_one_letter_code
_entity_poly.pdbx_strand_id
1 'polypeptide(L)'
;MKIAVVGGGPGGLYLAALMKQLDPAHEVTVWEREAPDVTFGFGVVFSDETLGGIENADPEFAAAMSRRFARWTDIDIHHRGETHTVGGQGFAAMSRKELLRLLQQRCSDLGVVVHFSTAAPSVDELRSSHDLVVGADGVNSVVRQSFPEIFRPVLDQRRNKYMWLGTDLVFEAFQFFVKDTEWGTVQVHGYPYSDTGSTFIVEMHEDVWRRAGFDTGEQFPPGVSDEHAVARIRSLFADELAGHEVFANNSKWLSFTTVRNKRWHHGNLVLVGDAAHTAHFSIGSGTKLAMEDSLALAACLHEHRDVAAALTAYEAERRPVVESTQRAAQASLEWFENIGMYSEQEPTRFCFNLLTRSRRITYDNLRTRDAEFADSVDAAFASSQGLPDVVPAMFQPFSLGSLELKNRVIVSPMDMYSAVDGVPGDFHLVHLGSKAMGGAGLVMTEMVCVSPEGRITPGCTGLWTDEQRDSWERIVAFVHARSTARIGLQLGHSGRKGSTRLMWEGMDEPLPSGGWDVVGPSALPYGPGSPVPSELDRAALDRITAEFVAAARRGASAGFDLLELHCAHGYLLSSFLSPIANQRADDYGGSVENRLRFPLEVFDAVRAVWPRSRPMIVRISATDWVPDGNTEHDAVEIARAFVAHGADGIDVSTGQVTASERPAYGRSYQTPFADRIRHEVPGVAVIAVGAIASYDDVNSILLAGRADLCALGRTHLYDPHWTLHAAAEQGFAGSEWPVQYRAGSRRPPSARTDAVRPRLSLLRAEEPDQAVHLRWKPRLHAG
;
A
#
# COMPACT_ATOMS: atom_id res chain seq x y z
N MET A 1 39.06 4.83 16.53
CA MET A 1 38.15 3.69 16.88
C MET A 1 38.65 2.44 16.19
N LYS A 2 38.47 1.29 16.83
CA LYS A 2 38.70 -0.02 16.25
C LYS A 2 37.37 -0.60 15.78
N ILE A 3 37.19 -0.80 14.48
CA ILE A 3 35.90 -1.12 13.85
C ILE A 3 36.02 -2.47 13.14
N ALA A 4 35.12 -3.38 13.46
CA ALA A 4 34.95 -4.66 12.80
C ALA A 4 33.73 -4.62 11.88
N VAL A 5 33.88 -4.98 10.61
CA VAL A 5 32.80 -5.10 9.63
C VAL A 5 32.69 -6.54 9.16
N VAL A 6 31.57 -7.16 9.39
CA VAL A 6 31.26 -8.53 8.96
C VAL A 6 30.43 -8.45 7.67
N GLY A 7 31.04 -8.81 6.54
CA GLY A 7 30.47 -8.74 5.20
C GLY A 7 31.12 -7.67 4.32
N GLY A 8 31.69 -8.10 3.19
CA GLY A 8 32.34 -7.26 2.16
C GLY A 8 31.42 -6.89 0.99
N GLY A 9 30.12 -6.80 1.25
CA GLY A 9 29.15 -6.27 0.30
C GLY A 9 29.20 -4.75 0.17
N PRO A 10 28.38 -4.15 -0.73
CA PRO A 10 28.42 -2.70 -0.98
C PRO A 10 28.30 -1.83 0.28
N GLY A 11 27.39 -2.17 1.21
CA GLY A 11 27.21 -1.42 2.45
C GLY A 11 28.44 -1.53 3.36
N GLY A 12 28.97 -2.75 3.58
CA GLY A 12 30.12 -2.94 4.48
C GLY A 12 31.40 -2.27 3.98
N LEU A 13 31.73 -2.44 2.70
CA LEU A 13 32.91 -1.80 2.09
C LEU A 13 32.77 -0.28 2.06
N TYR A 14 31.59 0.23 1.71
CA TYR A 14 31.37 1.67 1.64
C TYR A 14 31.46 2.32 3.02
N LEU A 15 30.86 1.71 4.06
CA LEU A 15 31.02 2.18 5.43
C LEU A 15 32.49 2.18 5.85
N ALA A 16 33.21 1.11 5.56
CA ALA A 16 34.65 1.00 5.92
C ALA A 16 35.47 2.13 5.27
N ALA A 17 35.22 2.42 4.00
CA ALA A 17 35.85 3.55 3.29
C ALA A 17 35.50 4.90 3.92
N LEU A 18 34.21 5.16 4.18
CA LEU A 18 33.74 6.40 4.81
C LEU A 18 34.37 6.62 6.20
N MET A 19 34.46 5.60 7.03
CA MET A 19 35.06 5.71 8.36
C MET A 19 36.55 6.06 8.29
N LYS A 20 37.28 5.47 7.35
CA LYS A 20 38.70 5.83 7.13
C LYS A 20 38.88 7.23 6.54
N GLN A 21 37.93 7.69 5.72
CA GLN A 21 37.94 9.04 5.16
C GLN A 21 37.64 10.10 6.24
N LEU A 22 36.74 9.78 7.20
CA LEU A 22 36.44 10.67 8.34
C LEU A 22 37.62 10.84 9.28
N ASP A 23 38.33 9.75 9.57
CA ASP A 23 39.53 9.78 10.40
C ASP A 23 40.48 8.63 9.98
N PRO A 24 41.62 8.97 9.35
CA PRO A 24 42.64 7.97 8.97
C PRO A 24 43.19 7.15 10.14
N ALA A 25 43.04 7.63 11.38
CA ALA A 25 43.47 6.89 12.58
C ALA A 25 42.49 5.76 12.98
N HIS A 26 41.32 5.67 12.38
CA HIS A 26 40.46 4.52 12.59
C HIS A 26 41.12 3.23 12.12
N GLU A 27 41.04 2.19 12.95
CA GLU A 27 41.46 0.82 12.59
C GLU A 27 40.21 0.10 12.09
N VAL A 28 40.08 -0.07 10.77
CA VAL A 28 38.91 -0.70 10.15
C VAL A 28 39.32 -2.02 9.52
N THR A 29 38.67 -3.09 9.94
CA THR A 29 38.87 -4.45 9.40
C THR A 29 37.55 -5.01 8.88
N VAL A 30 37.55 -5.50 7.64
CA VAL A 30 36.42 -6.15 6.99
C VAL A 30 36.71 -7.65 6.80
N TRP A 31 35.78 -8.51 7.13
CA TRP A 31 35.83 -9.96 6.85
C TRP A 31 34.77 -10.29 5.80
N GLU A 32 35.22 -10.94 4.70
CA GLU A 32 34.37 -11.45 3.64
C GLU A 32 34.68 -12.95 3.40
N ARG A 33 33.65 -13.77 3.45
CA ARG A 33 33.79 -15.22 3.30
C ARG A 33 34.04 -15.67 1.86
N GLU A 34 33.58 -14.85 0.90
CA GLU A 34 33.77 -15.13 -0.54
C GLU A 34 35.06 -14.51 -1.06
N ALA A 35 35.50 -14.98 -2.24
CA ALA A 35 36.62 -14.38 -2.93
C ALA A 35 36.24 -12.98 -3.50
N PRO A 36 37.24 -12.10 -3.75
CA PRO A 36 36.96 -10.71 -4.13
C PRO A 36 36.22 -10.53 -5.45
N ASP A 37 36.28 -11.52 -6.35
CA ASP A 37 35.65 -11.51 -7.66
C ASP A 37 34.29 -12.24 -7.71
N VAL A 38 33.88 -12.87 -6.62
CA VAL A 38 32.61 -13.59 -6.51
C VAL A 38 31.47 -12.63 -6.17
N THR A 39 30.42 -12.65 -6.97
CA THR A 39 29.20 -11.88 -6.72
C THR A 39 27.97 -12.63 -7.24
N PHE A 40 26.79 -12.25 -6.75
CA PHE A 40 25.50 -12.75 -7.22
C PHE A 40 24.82 -11.67 -8.07
N GLY A 41 24.20 -12.09 -9.19
CA GLY A 41 23.50 -11.19 -10.11
C GLY A 41 24.42 -10.40 -11.03
N PHE A 42 23.88 -9.42 -11.75
CA PHE A 42 24.59 -8.71 -12.82
C PHE A 42 24.62 -7.20 -12.60
N GLY A 43 23.51 -6.50 -12.78
CA GLY A 43 23.40 -5.05 -12.66
C GLY A 43 22.84 -4.58 -11.32
N VAL A 44 23.20 -3.37 -10.92
CA VAL A 44 22.59 -2.62 -9.79
C VAL A 44 22.12 -1.26 -10.29
N VAL A 45 20.91 -0.88 -9.91
CA VAL A 45 20.27 0.38 -10.32
C VAL A 45 20.38 1.42 -9.21
N PHE A 46 20.61 2.67 -9.59
CA PHE A 46 20.67 3.84 -8.73
C PHE A 46 19.70 4.91 -9.20
N SER A 47 19.17 5.70 -8.28
CA SER A 47 18.46 6.93 -8.55
C SER A 47 19.38 8.13 -8.37
N ASP A 48 19.06 9.25 -9.01
CA ASP A 48 19.84 10.49 -8.91
C ASP A 48 19.98 11.00 -7.46
N GLU A 49 18.95 10.77 -6.64
CA GLU A 49 18.95 11.13 -5.22
C GLU A 49 20.08 10.41 -4.44
N THR A 50 20.26 9.12 -4.67
CA THR A 50 21.33 8.35 -4.00
C THR A 50 22.70 8.77 -4.49
N LEU A 51 22.83 9.03 -5.79
CA LEU A 51 24.09 9.47 -6.38
C LEU A 51 24.53 10.82 -5.80
N GLY A 52 23.59 11.76 -5.58
CA GLY A 52 23.89 13.04 -4.92
C GLY A 52 24.41 12.87 -3.49
N GLY A 53 23.91 11.90 -2.74
CA GLY A 53 24.43 11.56 -1.39
C GLY A 53 25.86 11.04 -1.43
N ILE A 54 26.14 10.14 -2.36
CA ILE A 54 27.51 9.59 -2.56
C ILE A 54 28.47 10.70 -3.03
N GLU A 55 28.04 11.56 -3.96
CA GLU A 55 28.84 12.68 -4.46
C GLU A 55 29.22 13.66 -3.35
N ASN A 56 28.29 13.96 -2.46
CA ASN A 56 28.56 14.84 -1.32
C ASN A 56 29.54 14.21 -0.30
N ALA A 57 29.47 12.91 -0.08
CA ALA A 57 30.27 12.22 0.92
C ALA A 57 31.66 11.80 0.38
N ASP A 58 31.72 11.32 -0.84
CA ASP A 58 32.95 10.85 -1.50
C ASP A 58 32.93 11.21 -3.01
N PRO A 59 33.28 12.48 -3.36
CA PRO A 59 33.26 12.94 -4.76
C PRO A 59 34.16 12.12 -5.69
N GLU A 60 35.27 11.58 -5.17
CA GLU A 60 36.22 10.79 -5.95
C GLU A 60 35.63 9.43 -6.35
N PHE A 61 34.99 8.76 -5.38
CA PHE A 61 34.28 7.52 -5.63
C PHE A 61 33.05 7.73 -6.54
N ALA A 62 32.27 8.78 -6.30
CA ALA A 62 31.14 9.15 -7.17
C ALA A 62 31.58 9.38 -8.62
N ALA A 63 32.67 10.10 -8.83
CA ALA A 63 33.24 10.31 -10.18
C ALA A 63 33.70 9.01 -10.82
N ALA A 64 34.25 8.06 -10.05
CA ALA A 64 34.63 6.75 -10.56
C ALA A 64 33.41 5.93 -10.99
N MET A 65 32.34 5.95 -10.20
CA MET A 65 31.05 5.30 -10.53
C MET A 65 30.42 5.92 -11.79
N SER A 66 30.34 7.25 -11.87
CA SER A 66 29.68 7.97 -12.97
C SER A 66 30.24 7.65 -14.35
N ARG A 67 31.54 7.30 -14.44
CA ARG A 67 32.20 6.88 -15.69
C ARG A 67 31.81 5.46 -16.14
N ARG A 68 31.11 4.71 -15.30
CA ARG A 68 30.77 3.29 -15.53
C ARG A 68 29.26 3.06 -15.69
N PHE A 69 28.44 4.11 -15.50
CA PHE A 69 26.99 3.97 -15.60
C PHE A 69 26.49 3.80 -17.02
N ALA A 70 25.64 2.81 -17.23
CA ALA A 70 24.61 2.85 -18.27
C ALA A 70 23.48 3.73 -17.78
N ARG A 71 22.97 4.62 -18.65
CA ARG A 71 21.90 5.56 -18.31
C ARG A 71 20.77 5.46 -19.32
N TRP A 72 19.53 5.55 -18.84
CA TRP A 72 18.34 5.56 -19.70
C TRP A 72 17.24 6.38 -19.01
N THR A 73 16.23 6.79 -19.80
CA THR A 73 15.11 7.59 -19.34
C THR A 73 13.78 6.90 -19.52
N ASP A 74 13.73 5.80 -20.24
CA ASP A 74 12.50 5.21 -20.73
C ASP A 74 12.27 3.84 -20.09
N ILE A 75 11.00 3.45 -20.02
CA ILE A 75 10.55 2.11 -19.64
C ILE A 75 9.71 1.57 -20.80
N ASP A 76 10.09 0.43 -21.36
CA ASP A 76 9.30 -0.32 -22.33
C ASP A 76 8.53 -1.43 -21.63
N ILE A 77 7.25 -1.49 -21.89
CA ILE A 77 6.35 -2.50 -21.32
C ILE A 77 5.74 -3.28 -22.48
N HIS A 78 6.10 -4.57 -22.56
CA HIS A 78 5.62 -5.50 -23.57
C HIS A 78 4.50 -6.35 -22.98
N HIS A 79 3.29 -6.15 -23.48
CA HIS A 79 2.09 -6.84 -23.01
C HIS A 79 1.13 -7.13 -24.15
N ARG A 80 0.71 -8.39 -24.31
CA ARG A 80 -0.25 -8.85 -25.34
C ARG A 80 0.11 -8.47 -26.77
N GLY A 81 1.40 -8.49 -27.11
CA GLY A 81 1.91 -8.16 -28.44
C GLY A 81 2.04 -6.67 -28.74
N GLU A 82 1.76 -5.81 -27.80
CA GLU A 82 2.00 -4.36 -27.87
C GLU A 82 3.17 -3.95 -27.00
N THR A 83 3.84 -2.87 -27.40
CA THR A 83 4.91 -2.25 -26.64
C THR A 83 4.55 -0.81 -26.36
N HIS A 84 4.55 -0.42 -25.08
CA HIS A 84 4.36 0.94 -24.65
C HIS A 84 5.65 1.48 -24.04
N THR A 85 6.18 2.54 -24.61
CA THR A 85 7.34 3.26 -24.08
C THR A 85 6.88 4.45 -23.25
N VAL A 86 7.38 4.55 -22.02
CA VAL A 86 7.06 5.62 -21.07
C VAL A 86 8.34 6.32 -20.65
N GLY A 87 8.43 7.60 -21.00
CA GLY A 87 9.62 8.42 -20.85
C GLY A 87 9.77 9.09 -19.47
N GLY A 88 10.86 9.86 -19.33
CA GLY A 88 11.08 10.79 -18.23
C GLY A 88 11.40 10.13 -16.86
N GLN A 89 11.89 8.89 -16.84
CA GLN A 89 12.10 8.15 -15.60
C GLN A 89 13.47 8.37 -14.94
N GLY A 90 14.54 8.55 -15.71
CA GLY A 90 15.90 8.86 -15.22
C GLY A 90 16.51 7.78 -14.33
N PHE A 91 17.17 6.79 -14.92
CA PHE A 91 17.86 5.71 -14.22
C PHE A 91 19.33 5.64 -14.59
N ALA A 92 20.15 5.14 -13.67
CA ALA A 92 21.52 4.74 -13.89
C ALA A 92 21.79 3.37 -13.32
N ALA A 93 22.52 2.52 -14.03
CA ALA A 93 22.95 1.25 -13.48
C ALA A 93 24.40 0.96 -13.86
N MET A 94 25.02 0.08 -13.09
CA MET A 94 26.35 -0.43 -13.38
C MET A 94 26.45 -1.91 -13.02
N SER A 95 27.47 -2.59 -13.56
CA SER A 95 27.78 -3.94 -13.17
C SER A 95 28.02 -4.04 -11.65
N ARG A 96 27.38 -5.00 -10.99
CA ARG A 96 27.61 -5.28 -9.56
C ARG A 96 29.06 -5.66 -9.27
N LYS A 97 29.68 -6.39 -10.19
CA LYS A 97 31.11 -6.75 -10.09
C LYS A 97 32.01 -5.51 -10.14
N GLU A 98 31.70 -4.58 -11.04
CA GLU A 98 32.46 -3.34 -11.16
C GLU A 98 32.27 -2.43 -9.93
N LEU A 99 31.05 -2.33 -9.39
CA LEU A 99 30.78 -1.60 -8.14
C LEU A 99 31.64 -2.15 -6.99
N LEU A 100 31.65 -3.48 -6.79
CA LEU A 100 32.46 -4.10 -5.75
C LEU A 100 33.96 -3.84 -5.97
N ARG A 101 34.45 -3.93 -7.22
CA ARG A 101 35.83 -3.64 -7.55
C ARG A 101 36.22 -2.20 -7.20
N LEU A 102 35.36 -1.23 -7.51
CA LEU A 102 35.60 0.18 -7.16
C LEU A 102 35.62 0.39 -5.64
N LEU A 103 34.72 -0.25 -4.90
CA LEU A 103 34.68 -0.18 -3.44
C LEU A 103 35.91 -0.83 -2.80
N GLN A 104 36.33 -1.99 -3.30
CA GLN A 104 37.55 -2.68 -2.84
C GLN A 104 38.80 -1.82 -3.09
N GLN A 105 38.90 -1.21 -4.28
CA GLN A 105 39.98 -0.32 -4.60
C GLN A 105 39.97 0.91 -3.66
N ARG A 106 38.78 1.52 -3.44
CA ARG A 106 38.65 2.66 -2.52
C ARG A 106 39.05 2.30 -1.09
N CYS A 107 38.66 1.14 -0.61
CA CYS A 107 39.09 0.61 0.68
C CYS A 107 40.64 0.45 0.76
N SER A 108 41.24 -0.11 -0.29
CA SER A 108 42.70 -0.28 -0.38
C SER A 108 43.43 1.06 -0.34
N ASP A 109 42.96 2.04 -1.14
CA ASP A 109 43.56 3.40 -1.22
C ASP A 109 43.51 4.12 0.12
N LEU A 110 42.47 3.88 0.92
CA LEU A 110 42.27 4.46 2.26
C LEU A 110 42.92 3.64 3.39
N GLY A 111 43.50 2.48 3.09
CA GLY A 111 44.17 1.64 4.09
C GLY A 111 43.22 0.84 4.98
N VAL A 112 42.05 0.45 4.46
CA VAL A 112 41.14 -0.52 5.09
C VAL A 112 41.74 -1.93 4.95
N VAL A 113 41.77 -2.72 6.03
CA VAL A 113 42.16 -4.10 5.98
C VAL A 113 40.98 -5.00 5.60
N VAL A 114 41.03 -5.69 4.48
CA VAL A 114 39.99 -6.60 4.01
C VAL A 114 40.51 -8.04 3.93
N HIS A 115 39.88 -8.94 4.68
CA HIS A 115 40.16 -10.37 4.66
C HIS A 115 39.12 -11.08 3.79
N PHE A 116 39.48 -11.40 2.56
CA PHE A 116 38.65 -12.22 1.64
C PHE A 116 38.82 -13.72 1.91
N SER A 117 37.87 -14.52 1.47
CA SER A 117 37.82 -15.97 1.67
C SER A 117 38.03 -16.35 3.14
N THR A 118 37.58 -15.50 4.06
CA THR A 118 37.81 -15.61 5.48
C THR A 118 36.53 -15.36 6.28
N ALA A 119 36.13 -16.39 7.05
CA ALA A 119 35.02 -16.19 7.99
C ALA A 119 35.43 -15.22 9.10
N ALA A 120 34.51 -14.34 9.49
CA ALA A 120 34.74 -13.45 10.62
C ALA A 120 34.89 -14.25 11.94
N PRO A 121 35.66 -13.77 12.90
CA PRO A 121 35.63 -14.29 14.27
C PRO A 121 34.22 -14.27 14.86
N SER A 122 33.98 -14.95 15.98
CA SER A 122 32.67 -14.93 16.62
C SER A 122 32.28 -13.51 17.00
N VAL A 123 30.96 -13.21 16.97
CA VAL A 123 30.44 -11.87 17.25
C VAL A 123 30.84 -11.42 18.66
N ASP A 124 30.89 -12.32 19.63
CA ASP A 124 31.31 -12.02 21.00
C ASP A 124 32.80 -11.66 21.11
N GLU A 125 33.68 -12.34 20.36
CA GLU A 125 35.10 -11.98 20.26
C GLU A 125 35.28 -10.59 19.62
N LEU A 126 34.55 -10.31 18.54
CA LEU A 126 34.59 -9.01 17.89
C LEU A 126 34.11 -7.90 18.83
N ARG A 127 33.00 -8.10 19.53
CA ARG A 127 32.44 -7.13 20.47
C ARG A 127 33.37 -6.83 21.66
N SER A 128 34.12 -7.82 22.11
CA SER A 128 35.05 -7.65 23.22
C SER A 128 36.35 -6.94 22.83
N SER A 129 36.72 -6.96 21.55
CA SER A 129 38.02 -6.49 21.04
C SER A 129 37.93 -5.24 20.16
N HIS A 130 36.72 -4.77 19.83
CA HIS A 130 36.47 -3.61 18.97
C HIS A 130 35.50 -2.62 19.63
N ASP A 131 35.67 -1.34 19.31
CA ASP A 131 34.78 -0.26 19.76
C ASP A 131 33.42 -0.36 19.07
N LEU A 132 33.38 -0.83 17.82
CA LEU A 132 32.17 -1.00 17.00
C LEU A 132 32.25 -2.28 16.18
N VAL A 133 31.13 -3.02 16.13
CA VAL A 133 30.93 -4.18 15.27
C VAL A 133 29.74 -3.93 14.34
N VAL A 134 29.95 -4.09 13.04
CA VAL A 134 28.93 -3.84 12.02
C VAL A 134 28.59 -5.16 11.31
N GLY A 135 27.33 -5.56 11.39
CA GLY A 135 26.78 -6.69 10.61
C GLY A 135 26.29 -6.19 9.26
N ALA A 136 27.07 -6.44 8.20
CA ALA A 136 26.77 -6.14 6.81
C ALA A 136 26.75 -7.42 5.95
N ASP A 137 26.42 -8.56 6.57
CA ASP A 137 26.57 -9.92 6.07
C ASP A 137 25.30 -10.46 5.35
N GLY A 138 24.43 -9.54 4.92
CA GLY A 138 23.35 -9.82 3.98
C GLY A 138 22.11 -10.47 4.59
N VAL A 139 21.23 -10.95 3.72
CA VAL A 139 19.90 -11.49 4.10
C VAL A 139 19.98 -12.65 5.10
N ASN A 140 21.01 -13.49 5.01
CA ASN A 140 21.26 -14.63 5.91
C ASN A 140 22.19 -14.28 7.07
N SER A 141 22.20 -13.04 7.53
CA SER A 141 23.12 -12.48 8.53
C SER A 141 23.33 -13.40 9.75
N VAL A 142 24.56 -13.83 9.94
CA VAL A 142 25.01 -14.56 11.15
C VAL A 142 25.02 -13.62 12.35
N VAL A 143 25.40 -12.36 12.13
CA VAL A 143 25.41 -11.32 13.18
C VAL A 143 24.01 -11.13 13.76
N ARG A 144 22.97 -11.01 12.91
CA ARG A 144 21.58 -10.93 13.33
C ARG A 144 21.14 -12.18 14.09
N GLN A 145 21.52 -13.36 13.60
CA GLN A 145 21.15 -14.63 14.21
C GLN A 145 21.82 -14.88 15.56
N SER A 146 22.92 -14.20 15.87
CA SER A 146 23.60 -14.33 17.16
C SER A 146 22.80 -13.72 18.33
N PHE A 147 21.88 -12.79 18.05
CA PHE A 147 21.05 -12.10 19.06
C PHE A 147 19.57 -12.02 18.66
N PRO A 148 18.89 -13.17 18.43
CA PRO A 148 17.51 -13.15 17.91
C PRO A 148 16.53 -12.52 18.88
N GLU A 149 16.73 -12.64 20.18
CA GLU A 149 15.87 -12.04 21.21
C GLU A 149 15.97 -10.49 21.25
N ILE A 150 17.08 -9.95 20.77
CA ILE A 150 17.31 -8.50 20.74
C ILE A 150 16.77 -7.92 19.43
N PHE A 151 17.23 -8.45 18.31
CA PHE A 151 16.85 -7.94 16.97
C PHE A 151 15.41 -8.29 16.62
N ARG A 152 14.88 -9.42 17.12
CA ARG A 152 13.52 -9.93 16.89
C ARG A 152 13.16 -9.87 15.40
N PRO A 153 13.89 -10.61 14.55
CA PRO A 153 13.68 -10.58 13.12
C PRO A 153 12.32 -11.16 12.74
N VAL A 154 11.68 -10.51 11.79
CA VAL A 154 10.55 -11.07 11.02
C VAL A 154 11.07 -11.34 9.62
N LEU A 155 11.04 -12.61 9.22
CA LEU A 155 11.47 -13.08 7.90
C LEU A 155 10.23 -13.54 7.14
N ASP A 156 9.82 -12.79 6.14
CA ASP A 156 8.66 -13.07 5.29
C ASP A 156 9.15 -13.57 3.94
N GLN A 157 9.08 -14.89 3.74
CA GLN A 157 9.45 -15.54 2.48
C GLN A 157 8.28 -15.43 1.51
N ARG A 158 8.54 -14.80 0.36
CA ARG A 158 7.52 -14.49 -0.64
C ARG A 158 7.26 -15.64 -1.61
N ARG A 159 6.09 -15.57 -2.27
CA ARG A 159 5.59 -16.67 -3.12
C ARG A 159 6.25 -16.71 -4.48
N ASN A 160 6.59 -15.54 -5.07
CA ASN A 160 7.23 -15.53 -6.37
C ASN A 160 8.60 -16.20 -6.35
N LYS A 161 8.88 -16.94 -7.42
CA LYS A 161 10.19 -17.47 -7.76
C LYS A 161 10.83 -16.55 -8.78
N TYR A 162 12.11 -16.23 -8.57
CA TYR A 162 12.88 -15.46 -9.54
C TYR A 162 14.23 -16.11 -9.82
N MET A 163 14.74 -15.87 -11.03
CA MET A 163 16.08 -16.24 -11.45
C MET A 163 16.78 -15.03 -12.05
N TRP A 164 17.96 -14.73 -11.53
CA TRP A 164 18.76 -13.58 -11.98
C TRP A 164 19.71 -14.01 -13.07
N LEU A 165 19.54 -13.50 -14.28
CA LEU A 165 20.32 -13.79 -15.47
C LEU A 165 20.88 -12.48 -16.05
N GLY A 166 21.83 -12.62 -16.98
CA GLY A 166 22.32 -11.55 -17.84
C GLY A 166 22.17 -11.92 -19.30
N THR A 167 22.33 -10.92 -20.18
CA THR A 167 22.35 -11.11 -21.64
C THR A 167 23.34 -10.13 -22.28
N ASP A 168 23.88 -10.50 -23.44
CA ASP A 168 24.68 -9.60 -24.29
C ASP A 168 23.79 -8.67 -25.15
N LEU A 169 22.47 -8.83 -25.11
CA LEU A 169 21.53 -7.85 -25.63
C LEU A 169 21.58 -6.59 -24.74
N VAL A 170 22.04 -5.48 -25.29
CA VAL A 170 22.05 -4.21 -24.58
C VAL A 170 20.72 -3.51 -24.81
N PHE A 171 19.90 -3.44 -23.77
CA PHE A 171 18.63 -2.72 -23.81
C PHE A 171 18.85 -1.19 -23.82
N GLU A 172 18.02 -0.46 -24.56
CA GLU A 172 18.05 1.02 -24.59
C GLU A 172 17.22 1.65 -23.48
N ALA A 173 16.28 0.88 -22.88
CA ALA A 173 15.34 1.26 -21.84
C ALA A 173 15.26 0.19 -20.76
N PHE A 174 14.55 0.47 -19.66
CA PHE A 174 14.12 -0.59 -18.75
C PHE A 174 13.01 -1.41 -19.42
N GLN A 175 13.14 -2.71 -19.44
CA GLN A 175 12.21 -3.63 -20.11
C GLN A 175 11.35 -4.38 -19.09
N PHE A 176 10.04 -4.35 -19.28
CA PHE A 176 9.12 -5.30 -18.69
C PHE A 176 8.55 -6.19 -19.80
N PHE A 177 8.96 -7.46 -19.87
CA PHE A 177 8.30 -8.44 -20.73
C PHE A 177 7.28 -9.19 -19.88
N VAL A 178 6.00 -9.16 -20.30
CA VAL A 178 4.91 -9.87 -19.63
C VAL A 178 4.31 -10.84 -20.64
N LYS A 179 4.51 -12.13 -20.39
CA LYS A 179 4.13 -13.19 -21.30
C LYS A 179 3.14 -14.14 -20.64
N ASP A 180 1.96 -14.29 -21.24
CA ASP A 180 1.00 -15.30 -20.85
C ASP A 180 1.38 -16.64 -21.49
N THR A 181 1.45 -17.68 -20.67
CA THR A 181 1.79 -19.04 -21.09
C THR A 181 0.66 -19.99 -20.68
N GLU A 182 0.73 -21.22 -21.15
CA GLU A 182 -0.20 -22.29 -20.71
C GLU A 182 -0.13 -22.58 -19.20
N TRP A 183 0.96 -22.16 -18.53
CA TRP A 183 1.17 -22.33 -17.08
C TRP A 183 0.69 -21.13 -16.28
N GLY A 184 0.48 -19.98 -16.92
CA GLY A 184 0.16 -18.69 -16.35
C GLY A 184 1.14 -17.60 -16.78
N THR A 185 1.07 -16.43 -16.15
CA THR A 185 1.86 -15.26 -16.52
C THR A 185 3.29 -15.33 -15.98
N VAL A 186 4.26 -15.10 -16.87
CA VAL A 186 5.71 -15.00 -16.58
C VAL A 186 6.17 -13.59 -16.93
N GLN A 187 6.99 -12.99 -16.10
CA GLN A 187 7.51 -11.64 -16.32
C GLN A 187 9.03 -11.58 -16.29
N VAL A 188 9.59 -10.58 -16.99
CA VAL A 188 11.01 -10.26 -16.99
C VAL A 188 11.22 -8.78 -16.64
N HIS A 189 12.22 -8.53 -15.81
CA HIS A 189 12.78 -7.21 -15.54
C HIS A 189 14.13 -7.12 -16.22
N GLY A 190 14.22 -6.37 -17.32
CA GLY A 190 15.44 -6.17 -18.10
C GLY A 190 15.96 -4.75 -17.98
N TYR A 191 17.28 -4.55 -17.87
CA TYR A 191 17.88 -3.22 -17.91
C TYR A 191 19.38 -3.28 -18.21
N PRO A 192 19.94 -2.29 -18.94
CA PRO A 192 21.35 -2.26 -19.23
C PRO A 192 22.18 -1.98 -17.98
N TYR A 193 23.34 -2.59 -17.84
CA TYR A 193 24.30 -2.28 -16.77
C TYR A 193 25.70 -1.91 -17.33
N SER A 194 25.89 -2.02 -18.63
CA SER A 194 27.10 -1.62 -19.36
C SER A 194 26.77 -1.41 -20.84
N ASP A 195 27.77 -1.03 -21.61
CA ASP A 195 27.74 -0.97 -23.08
C ASP A 195 27.78 -2.35 -23.77
N THR A 196 27.88 -3.44 -23.01
CA THR A 196 28.02 -4.80 -23.52
C THR A 196 27.06 -5.81 -22.92
N GLY A 197 26.15 -5.38 -22.04
CA GLY A 197 25.24 -6.34 -21.45
C GLY A 197 24.16 -5.73 -20.58
N SER A 198 23.09 -6.51 -20.42
CA SER A 198 21.92 -6.20 -19.63
C SER A 198 21.60 -7.29 -18.61
N THR A 199 20.96 -6.87 -17.53
CA THR A 199 20.31 -7.78 -16.57
C THR A 199 19.04 -8.32 -17.19
N PHE A 200 18.70 -9.59 -16.87
CA PHE A 200 17.51 -10.29 -17.34
C PHE A 200 16.95 -11.14 -16.17
N ILE A 201 16.08 -10.55 -15.34
CA ILE A 201 15.50 -11.22 -14.17
C ILE A 201 14.15 -11.81 -14.56
N VAL A 202 14.03 -13.13 -14.54
CA VAL A 202 12.76 -13.82 -14.77
C VAL A 202 12.07 -14.08 -13.45
N GLU A 203 10.79 -13.74 -13.37
CA GLU A 203 9.98 -13.87 -12.17
C GLU A 203 8.60 -14.44 -12.51
N MET A 204 8.07 -15.32 -11.65
CA MET A 204 6.72 -15.89 -11.76
C MET A 204 6.22 -16.37 -10.40
N HIS A 205 4.89 -16.45 -10.24
CA HIS A 205 4.29 -17.03 -9.05
C HIS A 205 4.69 -18.51 -8.87
N GLU A 206 4.85 -18.96 -7.63
CA GLU A 206 5.29 -20.34 -7.35
C GLU A 206 4.40 -21.42 -7.98
N ASP A 207 3.10 -21.18 -8.12
CA ASP A 207 2.19 -22.12 -8.77
C ASP A 207 2.41 -22.18 -10.28
N VAL A 208 2.76 -21.06 -10.94
CA VAL A 208 3.18 -21.02 -12.34
C VAL A 208 4.48 -21.77 -12.51
N TRP A 209 5.44 -21.54 -11.62
CA TRP A 209 6.74 -22.20 -11.58
C TRP A 209 6.60 -23.73 -11.45
N ARG A 210 5.68 -24.20 -10.57
CA ARG A 210 5.40 -25.64 -10.42
C ARG A 210 4.72 -26.22 -11.68
N ARG A 211 3.69 -25.57 -12.19
CA ARG A 211 2.99 -26.01 -13.41
C ARG A 211 3.91 -26.03 -14.62
N ALA A 212 4.83 -25.07 -14.70
CA ALA A 212 5.88 -25.06 -15.73
C ALA A 212 6.92 -26.17 -15.59
N GLY A 213 6.90 -26.96 -14.50
CA GLY A 213 7.83 -28.07 -14.28
C GLY A 213 9.25 -27.62 -13.96
N PHE A 214 9.43 -26.45 -13.33
CA PHE A 214 10.71 -26.01 -12.79
C PHE A 214 10.99 -26.56 -11.39
N ASP A 215 10.00 -27.16 -10.72
CA ASP A 215 10.13 -27.80 -9.40
C ASP A 215 10.68 -29.22 -9.58
N THR A 216 11.99 -29.32 -9.84
CA THR A 216 12.68 -30.62 -10.02
C THR A 216 13.09 -31.26 -8.70
N GLY A 217 13.01 -30.53 -7.57
CA GLY A 217 13.54 -30.95 -6.28
C GLY A 217 15.09 -30.95 -6.19
N GLU A 218 15.80 -30.57 -7.26
CA GLU A 218 17.25 -30.47 -7.27
C GLU A 218 17.74 -29.28 -6.42
N GLN A 219 18.80 -29.54 -5.66
CA GLN A 219 19.50 -28.52 -4.89
C GLN A 219 20.85 -28.22 -5.51
N PHE A 220 21.10 -26.98 -5.87
CA PHE A 220 22.33 -26.54 -6.48
C PHE A 220 23.29 -25.98 -5.41
N PRO A 221 24.54 -26.48 -5.33
CA PRO A 221 25.54 -25.93 -4.44
C PRO A 221 25.82 -24.44 -4.71
N PRO A 222 26.44 -23.71 -3.76
CA PRO A 222 26.95 -22.37 -4.03
C PRO A 222 27.89 -22.37 -5.25
N GLY A 223 27.74 -21.35 -6.12
CA GLY A 223 28.52 -21.19 -7.35
C GLY A 223 28.03 -22.01 -8.55
N VAL A 224 27.03 -22.89 -8.39
CA VAL A 224 26.47 -23.70 -9.48
C VAL A 224 25.14 -23.13 -9.94
N SER A 225 24.96 -22.96 -11.26
CA SER A 225 23.73 -22.52 -11.89
C SER A 225 22.84 -23.69 -12.32
N ASP A 226 21.53 -23.47 -12.38
CA ASP A 226 20.55 -24.40 -12.97
C ASP A 226 20.53 -24.21 -14.49
N GLU A 227 21.49 -24.88 -15.17
CA GLU A 227 21.63 -24.75 -16.62
C GLU A 227 20.40 -25.26 -17.40
N HIS A 228 19.65 -26.22 -16.85
CA HIS A 228 18.43 -26.73 -17.47
C HIS A 228 17.33 -25.66 -17.45
N ALA A 229 17.13 -25.01 -16.33
CA ALA A 229 16.17 -23.91 -16.24
C ALA A 229 16.60 -22.72 -17.12
N VAL A 230 17.89 -22.38 -17.17
CA VAL A 230 18.43 -21.30 -18.03
C VAL A 230 18.12 -21.59 -19.50
N ALA A 231 18.37 -22.83 -19.98
CA ALA A 231 18.07 -23.22 -21.36
C ALA A 231 16.57 -23.10 -21.69
N ARG A 232 15.70 -23.48 -20.77
CA ARG A 232 14.24 -23.34 -20.95
C ARG A 232 13.79 -21.88 -20.97
N ILE A 233 14.34 -21.05 -20.10
CA ILE A 233 14.07 -19.60 -20.09
C ILE A 233 14.50 -18.97 -21.42
N ARG A 234 15.70 -19.30 -21.91
CA ARG A 234 16.19 -18.84 -23.21
C ARG A 234 15.23 -19.22 -24.34
N SER A 235 14.70 -20.44 -24.34
CA SER A 235 13.71 -20.88 -25.32
C SER A 235 12.38 -20.14 -25.19
N LEU A 236 11.92 -19.87 -23.95
CA LEU A 236 10.67 -19.15 -23.69
C LEU A 236 10.69 -17.71 -24.19
N PHE A 237 11.84 -17.05 -24.09
CA PHE A 237 12.05 -15.65 -24.49
C PHE A 237 12.93 -15.49 -25.73
N ALA A 238 12.93 -16.51 -26.64
CA ALA A 238 13.76 -16.48 -27.83
C ALA A 238 13.48 -15.29 -28.77
N ASP A 239 12.23 -14.90 -28.88
CA ASP A 239 11.81 -13.75 -29.72
C ASP A 239 12.31 -12.44 -29.12
N GLU A 240 12.15 -12.24 -27.80
CA GLU A 240 12.57 -11.05 -27.06
C GLU A 240 14.09 -10.91 -26.98
N LEU A 241 14.79 -12.03 -26.95
CA LEU A 241 16.25 -12.09 -26.96
C LEU A 241 16.86 -11.91 -28.38
N ALA A 242 16.06 -12.04 -29.44
CA ALA A 242 16.47 -11.81 -30.83
C ALA A 242 17.79 -12.53 -31.23
N GLY A 243 18.02 -13.71 -30.70
CA GLY A 243 19.22 -14.52 -30.97
C GLY A 243 20.42 -14.23 -30.07
N HIS A 244 20.32 -13.31 -29.13
CA HIS A 244 21.34 -13.02 -28.14
C HIS A 244 21.48 -14.12 -27.09
N GLU A 245 22.64 -14.17 -26.45
CA GLU A 245 22.93 -15.16 -25.41
C GLU A 245 22.39 -14.75 -24.04
N VAL A 246 22.07 -15.76 -23.24
CA VAL A 246 21.72 -15.60 -21.82
C VAL A 246 22.85 -16.14 -20.96
N PHE A 247 23.30 -15.35 -20.01
CA PHE A 247 24.39 -15.70 -19.09
C PHE A 247 23.86 -16.05 -17.72
N ALA A 248 24.42 -17.10 -17.12
CA ALA A 248 24.16 -17.47 -15.74
C ALA A 248 25.35 -17.06 -14.84
N ASN A 249 25.06 -16.61 -13.63
CA ASN A 249 26.04 -16.32 -12.60
C ASN A 249 25.50 -16.77 -11.24
N ASN A 250 25.77 -18.02 -10.87
CA ASN A 250 25.17 -18.67 -9.70
C ASN A 250 23.63 -18.58 -9.74
N SER A 251 23.07 -18.71 -10.96
CA SER A 251 21.65 -18.49 -11.24
C SER A 251 20.85 -19.74 -10.93
N LYS A 252 19.88 -19.60 -10.05
CA LYS A 252 18.93 -20.64 -9.64
C LYS A 252 17.64 -19.99 -9.17
N TRP A 253 16.58 -20.77 -9.10
CA TRP A 253 15.30 -20.28 -8.61
C TRP A 253 15.37 -19.98 -7.11
N LEU A 254 15.02 -18.75 -6.76
CA LEU A 254 15.01 -18.24 -5.40
C LEU A 254 13.64 -17.63 -5.08
N SER A 255 13.27 -17.61 -3.82
CA SER A 255 12.17 -16.78 -3.32
C SER A 255 12.75 -15.57 -2.60
N PHE A 256 12.16 -14.42 -2.79
CA PHE A 256 12.56 -13.23 -2.05
C PHE A 256 12.18 -13.37 -0.57
N THR A 257 13.04 -12.88 0.31
CA THR A 257 12.76 -12.82 1.75
C THR A 257 12.76 -11.36 2.20
N THR A 258 11.63 -10.88 2.66
CA THR A 258 11.54 -9.57 3.31
C THR A 258 12.02 -9.69 4.74
N VAL A 259 13.11 -9.00 5.07
CA VAL A 259 13.69 -8.93 6.41
C VAL A 259 13.25 -7.64 7.09
N ARG A 260 12.72 -7.76 8.30
CA ARG A 260 12.44 -6.64 9.21
C ARG A 260 12.97 -6.98 10.58
N ASN A 261 13.65 -6.05 11.23
CA ASN A 261 14.15 -6.21 12.59
C ASN A 261 13.49 -5.19 13.52
N LYS A 262 13.10 -5.62 14.74
CA LYS A 262 12.49 -4.72 15.71
C LYS A 262 13.52 -3.71 16.26
N ARG A 263 14.81 -4.08 16.31
CA ARG A 263 15.95 -3.23 16.63
C ARG A 263 17.07 -3.47 15.64
N TRP A 264 17.92 -2.47 15.43
CA TRP A 264 19.05 -2.56 14.52
C TRP A 264 20.39 -2.50 15.21
N HIS A 265 20.42 -2.19 16.51
CA HIS A 265 21.66 -2.15 17.29
C HIS A 265 21.51 -2.77 18.68
N HIS A 266 22.64 -3.17 19.27
CA HIS A 266 22.74 -3.70 20.62
C HIS A 266 24.15 -3.48 21.21
N GLY A 267 24.27 -2.59 22.20
CA GLY A 267 25.57 -2.20 22.73
C GLY A 267 26.44 -1.54 21.65
N ASN A 268 27.59 -2.16 21.36
CA ASN A 268 28.48 -1.72 20.28
C ASN A 268 28.28 -2.47 18.94
N LEU A 269 27.17 -3.17 18.77
CA LEU A 269 26.82 -3.94 17.58
C LEU A 269 25.69 -3.25 16.80
N VAL A 270 25.83 -3.14 15.47
CA VAL A 270 24.81 -2.55 14.58
C VAL A 270 24.66 -3.35 13.29
N LEU A 271 23.43 -3.40 12.74
CA LEU A 271 23.13 -4.00 11.46
C LEU A 271 22.95 -2.91 10.39
N VAL A 272 23.41 -3.18 9.16
CA VAL A 272 23.25 -2.33 7.99
C VAL A 272 22.84 -3.14 6.76
N GLY A 273 22.15 -2.51 5.83
CA GLY A 273 21.72 -3.13 4.57
C GLY A 273 20.83 -4.35 4.78
N ASP A 274 21.03 -5.40 3.96
CA ASP A 274 20.19 -6.61 3.98
C ASP A 274 20.25 -7.40 5.30
N ALA A 275 21.25 -7.18 6.12
CA ALA A 275 21.30 -7.73 7.48
C ALA A 275 20.25 -7.07 8.39
N ALA A 276 20.01 -5.77 8.20
CA ALA A 276 19.01 -5.00 8.95
C ALA A 276 17.62 -5.10 8.32
N HIS A 277 17.52 -4.97 6.99
CA HIS A 277 16.27 -4.91 6.24
C HIS A 277 16.49 -5.22 4.76
N THR A 278 15.50 -5.85 4.10
CA THR A 278 15.51 -6.03 2.65
C THR A 278 14.32 -5.32 2.01
N ALA A 279 14.48 -4.89 0.78
CA ALA A 279 13.41 -4.37 -0.07
C ALA A 279 13.45 -5.09 -1.42
N HIS A 280 12.27 -5.47 -1.94
CA HIS A 280 12.18 -6.22 -3.19
C HIS A 280 12.84 -5.48 -4.35
N PHE A 281 13.51 -6.23 -5.23
CA PHE A 281 14.30 -5.68 -6.34
C PHE A 281 13.47 -4.93 -7.39
N SER A 282 12.15 -5.16 -7.45
CA SER A 282 11.24 -4.52 -8.42
C SER A 282 11.15 -2.99 -8.31
N ILE A 283 11.71 -2.39 -7.27
CA ILE A 283 11.84 -0.93 -7.14
C ILE A 283 13.30 -0.47 -7.10
N GLY A 284 14.27 -1.37 -7.36
CA GLY A 284 15.68 -1.05 -7.52
C GLY A 284 16.38 -0.48 -6.27
N SER A 285 15.96 -0.83 -5.04
CA SER A 285 16.39 -0.10 -3.84
C SER A 285 17.34 -0.84 -2.89
N GLY A 286 17.64 -2.13 -3.08
CA GLY A 286 18.45 -2.91 -2.11
C GLY A 286 19.86 -2.34 -1.89
N THR A 287 20.66 -2.20 -2.94
CA THR A 287 22.02 -1.64 -2.85
C THR A 287 21.99 -0.16 -2.45
N LYS A 288 21.02 0.60 -2.96
CA LYS A 288 20.77 1.98 -2.57
C LYS A 288 20.62 2.11 -1.06
N LEU A 289 19.72 1.36 -0.45
CA LEU A 289 19.45 1.40 0.99
C LEU A 289 20.70 1.05 1.82
N ALA A 290 21.45 0.03 1.39
CA ALA A 290 22.67 -0.38 2.09
C ALA A 290 23.75 0.72 2.07
N MET A 291 23.91 1.44 0.98
CA MET A 291 24.86 2.56 0.88
C MET A 291 24.38 3.78 1.66
N GLU A 292 23.10 4.09 1.64
CA GLU A 292 22.51 5.15 2.46
C GLU A 292 22.60 4.86 3.96
N ASP A 293 22.45 3.60 4.37
CA ASP A 293 22.68 3.20 5.77
C ASP A 293 24.12 3.46 6.18
N SER A 294 25.08 3.16 5.29
CA SER A 294 26.49 3.40 5.53
C SER A 294 26.81 4.89 5.69
N LEU A 295 26.22 5.73 4.84
CA LEU A 295 26.32 7.19 4.94
C LEU A 295 25.76 7.70 6.28
N ALA A 296 24.56 7.27 6.64
CA ALA A 296 23.89 7.69 7.87
C ALA A 296 24.66 7.24 9.12
N LEU A 297 25.11 5.97 9.15
CA LEU A 297 25.86 5.45 10.28
C LEU A 297 27.20 6.19 10.44
N ALA A 298 27.93 6.43 9.35
CA ALA A 298 29.18 7.18 9.39
C ALA A 298 28.97 8.62 9.86
N ALA A 299 27.91 9.29 9.40
CA ALA A 299 27.53 10.63 9.84
C ALA A 299 27.21 10.67 11.36
N CYS A 300 26.37 9.74 11.83
CA CYS A 300 26.02 9.66 13.25
C CYS A 300 27.24 9.37 14.13
N LEU A 301 28.16 8.49 13.70
CA LEU A 301 29.40 8.22 14.42
C LEU A 301 30.36 9.42 14.46
N HIS A 302 30.30 10.28 13.47
CA HIS A 302 31.06 11.55 13.44
C HIS A 302 30.45 12.64 14.33
N GLU A 303 29.14 12.73 14.36
CA GLU A 303 28.40 13.75 15.12
C GLU A 303 28.33 13.46 16.60
N HIS A 304 28.32 12.19 17.02
CA HIS A 304 28.20 11.75 18.40
C HIS A 304 29.54 11.18 18.93
N ARG A 305 29.95 11.62 20.11
CA ARG A 305 31.15 11.08 20.76
C ARG A 305 30.96 9.69 21.36
N ASP A 306 29.72 9.36 21.74
CA ASP A 306 29.35 8.08 22.33
C ASP A 306 28.74 7.16 21.26
N VAL A 307 29.29 5.97 21.14
CA VAL A 307 28.85 4.96 20.16
C VAL A 307 27.37 4.61 20.35
N ALA A 308 26.90 4.44 21.59
CA ALA A 308 25.52 4.05 21.85
C ALA A 308 24.54 5.16 21.43
N ALA A 309 24.91 6.42 21.66
CA ALA A 309 24.13 7.58 21.18
C ALA A 309 24.11 7.64 19.65
N ALA A 310 25.26 7.41 18.98
CA ALA A 310 25.37 7.37 17.53
C ALA A 310 24.47 6.29 16.91
N LEU A 311 24.48 5.07 17.48
CA LEU A 311 23.67 3.96 16.99
C LEU A 311 22.17 4.19 17.19
N THR A 312 21.80 4.83 18.28
CA THR A 312 20.41 5.23 18.53
C THR A 312 19.94 6.27 17.50
N ALA A 313 20.77 7.29 17.22
CA ALA A 313 20.50 8.31 16.22
C ALA A 313 20.39 7.71 14.81
N TYR A 314 21.29 6.81 14.43
CA TYR A 314 21.25 6.09 13.16
C TYR A 314 19.94 5.32 12.96
N GLU A 315 19.54 4.53 13.95
CA GLU A 315 18.29 3.76 13.87
C GLU A 315 17.08 4.68 13.77
N ALA A 316 17.04 5.75 14.58
CA ALA A 316 15.94 6.73 14.56
C ALA A 316 15.81 7.45 13.21
N GLU A 317 16.93 7.78 12.59
CA GLU A 317 16.96 8.47 11.29
C GLU A 317 16.60 7.54 10.12
N ARG A 318 17.18 6.35 10.08
CA ARG A 318 17.03 5.46 8.90
C ARG A 318 15.75 4.65 8.91
N ARG A 319 15.25 4.25 10.07
CA ARG A 319 14.07 3.38 10.17
C ARG A 319 12.84 3.93 9.43
N PRO A 320 12.40 5.19 9.59
CA PRO A 320 11.22 5.72 8.90
C PRO A 320 11.37 5.68 7.37
N VAL A 321 12.55 6.02 6.84
CA VAL A 321 12.86 6.00 5.40
C VAL A 321 12.81 4.58 4.85
N VAL A 322 13.46 3.65 5.55
CA VAL A 322 13.51 2.23 5.16
C VAL A 322 12.12 1.61 5.22
N GLU A 323 11.36 1.82 6.30
CA GLU A 323 9.99 1.30 6.42
C GLU A 323 9.07 1.86 5.34
N SER A 324 9.23 3.14 4.98
CA SER A 324 8.50 3.74 3.85
C SER A 324 8.86 3.06 2.53
N THR A 325 10.16 2.80 2.29
CA THR A 325 10.63 2.10 1.08
C THR A 325 10.18 0.65 1.06
N GLN A 326 10.25 -0.05 2.20
CA GLN A 326 9.73 -1.42 2.32
C GLN A 326 8.23 -1.51 2.03
N ARG A 327 7.41 -0.54 2.48
CA ARG A 327 5.97 -0.51 2.14
C ARG A 327 5.73 -0.39 0.62
N ALA A 328 6.50 0.46 -0.06
CA ALA A 328 6.40 0.60 -1.52
C ALA A 328 6.89 -0.65 -2.25
N ALA A 329 7.99 -1.23 -1.80
CA ALA A 329 8.53 -2.48 -2.33
C ALA A 329 7.57 -3.65 -2.11
N GLN A 330 6.92 -3.71 -0.95
CA GLN A 330 5.90 -4.71 -0.63
C GLN A 330 4.68 -4.59 -1.55
N ALA A 331 4.18 -3.38 -1.75
CA ALA A 331 3.07 -3.14 -2.67
C ALA A 331 3.42 -3.55 -4.11
N SER A 332 4.64 -3.25 -4.56
CA SER A 332 5.14 -3.66 -5.87
C SER A 332 5.29 -5.18 -6.00
N LEU A 333 5.83 -5.83 -4.98
CA LEU A 333 5.98 -7.28 -4.90
C LEU A 333 4.63 -8.00 -4.95
N GLU A 334 3.67 -7.58 -4.12
CA GLU A 334 2.33 -8.15 -4.07
C GLU A 334 1.59 -7.98 -5.41
N TRP A 335 1.81 -6.86 -6.10
CA TRP A 335 1.30 -6.66 -7.45
C TRP A 335 1.88 -7.71 -8.42
N PHE A 336 3.19 -7.97 -8.39
CA PHE A 336 3.82 -8.99 -9.24
C PHE A 336 3.41 -10.42 -8.87
N GLU A 337 3.18 -10.70 -7.59
CA GLU A 337 2.61 -11.99 -7.16
C GLU A 337 1.20 -12.23 -7.71
N ASN A 338 0.46 -11.16 -7.96
CA ASN A 338 -0.90 -11.20 -8.49
C ASN A 338 -0.99 -10.75 -9.95
N ILE A 339 0.10 -10.70 -10.71
CA ILE A 339 0.14 -10.16 -12.08
C ILE A 339 -0.89 -10.83 -13.02
N GLY A 340 -1.19 -12.11 -12.80
CA GLY A 340 -2.21 -12.85 -13.56
C GLY A 340 -3.62 -12.25 -13.45
N MET A 341 -3.92 -11.51 -12.37
CA MET A 341 -5.21 -10.80 -12.23
C MET A 341 -5.34 -9.65 -13.24
N TYR A 342 -4.23 -9.11 -13.73
CA TYR A 342 -4.18 -7.94 -14.60
C TYR A 342 -3.90 -8.30 -16.07
N SER A 343 -3.56 -9.56 -16.36
CA SER A 343 -3.11 -9.99 -17.70
C SER A 343 -4.15 -9.73 -18.80
N GLU A 344 -5.45 -9.74 -18.46
CA GLU A 344 -6.53 -9.45 -19.38
C GLU A 344 -6.85 -7.96 -19.55
N GLN A 345 -6.20 -7.07 -18.81
CA GLN A 345 -6.41 -5.63 -18.98
C GLN A 345 -5.98 -5.16 -20.37
N GLU A 346 -6.66 -4.12 -20.86
CA GLU A 346 -6.25 -3.41 -22.07
C GLU A 346 -4.81 -2.88 -21.88
N PRO A 347 -3.93 -2.97 -22.89
CA PRO A 347 -2.49 -2.73 -22.75
C PRO A 347 -2.12 -1.38 -22.11
N THR A 348 -2.74 -0.27 -22.52
CA THR A 348 -2.46 1.06 -21.94
C THR A 348 -2.80 1.10 -20.44
N ARG A 349 -3.94 0.53 -20.06
CA ARG A 349 -4.37 0.42 -18.65
C ARG A 349 -3.43 -0.48 -17.86
N PHE A 350 -3.02 -1.62 -18.41
CA PHE A 350 -2.04 -2.50 -17.80
C PHE A 350 -0.73 -1.77 -17.52
N CYS A 351 -0.21 -1.02 -18.49
CA CYS A 351 1.01 -0.22 -18.35
C CYS A 351 0.87 0.80 -17.22
N PHE A 352 -0.24 1.53 -17.16
CA PHE A 352 -0.49 2.48 -16.09
C PHE A 352 -0.60 1.79 -14.72
N ASN A 353 -1.28 0.63 -14.63
CA ASN A 353 -1.39 -0.15 -13.41
C ASN A 353 -0.02 -0.65 -12.93
N LEU A 354 0.81 -1.19 -13.84
CA LEU A 354 2.18 -1.62 -13.56
C LEU A 354 3.04 -0.47 -13.05
N LEU A 355 3.00 0.69 -13.69
CA LEU A 355 3.82 1.84 -13.29
C LEU A 355 3.42 2.41 -11.93
N THR A 356 2.13 2.40 -11.60
CA THR A 356 1.59 2.92 -10.33
C THR A 356 1.51 1.89 -9.20
N ARG A 357 1.95 0.64 -9.41
CA ARG A 357 1.83 -0.48 -8.47
C ARG A 357 2.39 -0.22 -7.07
N SER A 358 3.50 0.53 -6.99
CA SER A 358 4.16 0.86 -5.72
C SER A 358 3.44 1.95 -4.91
N ARG A 359 2.45 2.61 -5.50
CA ARG A 359 1.73 3.78 -4.96
C ARG A 359 2.63 5.01 -4.69
N ARG A 360 3.89 4.98 -5.11
CA ARG A 360 4.80 6.14 -5.11
C ARG A 360 4.74 6.92 -6.41
N ILE A 361 4.62 6.21 -7.52
CA ILE A 361 4.35 6.81 -8.83
C ILE A 361 2.84 6.92 -8.95
N THR A 362 2.35 8.07 -9.39
CA THR A 362 0.95 8.44 -9.45
C THR A 362 0.61 9.03 -10.79
N TYR A 363 -0.67 9.29 -11.06
CA TYR A 363 -1.13 9.93 -12.28
C TYR A 363 -0.45 11.28 -12.53
N ASP A 364 -0.45 12.20 -11.54
CA ASP A 364 0.20 13.51 -11.67
C ASP A 364 1.72 13.40 -11.88
N ASN A 365 2.32 12.40 -11.22
CA ASN A 365 3.75 12.14 -11.34
C ASN A 365 4.11 11.67 -12.76
N LEU A 366 3.31 10.75 -13.32
CA LEU A 366 3.47 10.30 -14.70
C LEU A 366 3.18 11.42 -15.70
N ARG A 367 2.12 12.20 -15.50
CA ARG A 367 1.79 13.36 -16.35
C ARG A 367 2.93 14.40 -16.38
N THR A 368 3.63 14.59 -15.28
CA THR A 368 4.78 15.51 -15.23
C THR A 368 5.98 14.97 -16.00
N ARG A 369 6.16 13.64 -16.04
CA ARG A 369 7.29 12.96 -16.70
C ARG A 369 7.03 12.71 -18.18
N ASP A 370 5.81 12.26 -18.48
CA ASP A 370 5.36 11.87 -19.81
C ASP A 370 3.87 12.22 -19.96
N ALA A 371 3.62 13.43 -20.47
CA ALA A 371 2.25 13.93 -20.65
C ALA A 371 1.49 13.16 -21.75
N GLU A 372 2.20 12.73 -22.79
CA GLU A 372 1.61 12.00 -23.92
C GLU A 372 1.09 10.62 -23.48
N PHE A 373 1.88 9.90 -22.69
CA PHE A 373 1.42 8.65 -22.09
C PHE A 373 0.21 8.88 -21.17
N ALA A 374 0.24 9.90 -20.29
CA ALA A 374 -0.89 10.19 -19.41
C ALA A 374 -2.17 10.54 -20.21
N ASP A 375 -2.05 11.29 -21.31
CA ASP A 375 -3.17 11.61 -22.21
C ASP A 375 -3.72 10.34 -22.89
N SER A 376 -2.86 9.39 -23.27
CA SER A 376 -3.27 8.10 -23.83
C SER A 376 -4.07 7.26 -22.82
N VAL A 377 -3.68 7.29 -21.54
CA VAL A 377 -4.39 6.60 -20.45
C VAL A 377 -5.77 7.21 -20.22
N ASP A 378 -5.87 8.54 -20.20
CA ASP A 378 -7.16 9.24 -20.07
C ASP A 378 -8.09 8.91 -21.26
N ALA A 379 -7.56 8.90 -22.48
CA ALA A 379 -8.32 8.56 -23.70
C ALA A 379 -8.79 7.10 -23.70
N ALA A 380 -7.93 6.17 -23.31
CA ALA A 380 -8.29 4.75 -23.20
C ALA A 380 -9.39 4.53 -22.15
N PHE A 381 -9.30 5.23 -21.00
CA PHE A 381 -10.32 5.15 -19.97
C PHE A 381 -11.66 5.73 -20.43
N ALA A 382 -11.68 6.91 -21.07
CA ALA A 382 -12.89 7.52 -21.62
C ALA A 382 -13.55 6.61 -22.67
N SER A 383 -12.74 6.05 -23.59
CA SER A 383 -13.21 5.12 -24.61
C SER A 383 -13.85 3.86 -23.99
N SER A 384 -13.25 3.31 -22.95
CA SER A 384 -13.79 2.14 -22.23
C SER A 384 -15.15 2.41 -21.57
N GLN A 385 -15.45 3.69 -21.29
CA GLN A 385 -16.76 4.13 -20.75
C GLN A 385 -17.72 4.58 -21.84
N GLY A 386 -17.34 4.52 -23.13
CA GLY A 386 -18.17 4.98 -24.25
C GLY A 386 -18.37 6.49 -24.31
N LEU A 387 -17.47 7.27 -23.70
CA LEU A 387 -17.56 8.74 -23.66
C LEU A 387 -16.90 9.35 -24.90
N PRO A 388 -17.54 10.37 -25.53
CA PRO A 388 -16.98 11.03 -26.71
C PRO A 388 -15.83 12.01 -26.37
N ASP A 389 -15.83 12.54 -25.16
CA ASP A 389 -14.88 13.54 -24.70
C ASP A 389 -13.99 12.97 -23.58
N VAL A 390 -12.72 13.35 -23.60
CA VAL A 390 -11.78 13.01 -22.54
C VAL A 390 -11.98 13.98 -21.38
N VAL A 391 -12.43 13.46 -20.24
CA VAL A 391 -12.55 14.20 -18.97
C VAL A 391 -11.81 13.44 -17.88
N PRO A 392 -11.30 14.13 -16.83
CA PRO A 392 -10.58 13.43 -15.76
C PRO A 392 -11.40 12.27 -15.19
N ALA A 393 -10.77 11.13 -14.95
CA ALA A 393 -11.43 9.87 -14.59
C ALA A 393 -12.43 10.02 -13.43
N MET A 394 -12.10 10.81 -12.42
CA MET A 394 -12.97 11.04 -11.27
C MET A 394 -14.27 11.78 -11.60
N PHE A 395 -14.32 12.54 -12.70
CA PHE A 395 -15.51 13.30 -13.13
C PHE A 395 -16.32 12.59 -14.21
N GLN A 396 -15.94 11.39 -14.62
CA GLN A 396 -16.74 10.58 -15.52
C GLN A 396 -17.96 10.02 -14.78
N PRO A 397 -19.16 10.02 -15.41
CA PRO A 397 -20.35 9.44 -14.81
C PRO A 397 -20.19 7.94 -14.54
N PHE A 398 -20.99 7.42 -13.64
CA PHE A 398 -21.01 6.00 -13.31
C PHE A 398 -22.41 5.53 -12.94
N SER A 399 -22.81 4.36 -13.48
CA SER A 399 -24.09 3.73 -13.14
C SER A 399 -23.87 2.70 -12.02
N LEU A 400 -24.31 3.01 -10.80
CA LEU A 400 -24.34 2.08 -9.68
C LEU A 400 -25.69 1.36 -9.65
N GLY A 401 -25.75 0.16 -10.21
CA GLY A 401 -27.02 -0.47 -10.51
C GLY A 401 -27.87 0.42 -11.43
N SER A 402 -29.04 0.82 -10.95
CA SER A 402 -29.95 1.74 -11.67
C SER A 402 -29.74 3.22 -11.33
N LEU A 403 -28.78 3.55 -10.46
CA LEU A 403 -28.53 4.92 -9.99
C LEU A 403 -27.39 5.56 -10.78
N GLU A 404 -27.71 6.65 -11.49
CA GLU A 404 -26.72 7.44 -12.21
C GLU A 404 -26.03 8.43 -11.26
N LEU A 405 -24.70 8.33 -11.18
CA LEU A 405 -23.83 9.25 -10.48
C LEU A 405 -23.11 10.16 -11.48
N LYS A 406 -23.07 11.46 -11.24
CA LYS A 406 -22.42 12.42 -12.13
C LYS A 406 -20.89 12.36 -12.12
N ASN A 407 -20.32 11.81 -11.07
CA ASN A 407 -18.89 11.57 -10.93
C ASN A 407 -18.65 10.40 -9.97
N ARG A 408 -17.39 10.00 -9.85
CA ARG A 408 -16.97 8.79 -9.13
C ARG A 408 -16.53 9.06 -7.68
N VAL A 409 -16.90 10.22 -7.13
CA VAL A 409 -16.53 10.63 -5.77
C VAL A 409 -17.70 10.46 -4.82
N ILE A 410 -17.47 9.72 -3.75
CA ILE A 410 -18.42 9.48 -2.66
C ILE A 410 -17.93 10.16 -1.39
N VAL A 411 -18.82 10.87 -0.69
CA VAL A 411 -18.59 11.24 0.70
C VAL A 411 -18.83 10.00 1.55
N SER A 412 -17.77 9.46 2.14
CA SER A 412 -17.83 8.25 2.96
C SER A 412 -18.73 8.41 4.18
N PRO A 413 -19.43 7.36 4.64
CA PRO A 413 -20.10 7.37 5.94
C PRO A 413 -19.14 7.77 7.07
N MET A 414 -19.55 8.69 7.92
CA MET A 414 -18.77 9.20 9.05
C MET A 414 -19.68 9.51 10.21
N ASP A 415 -19.48 8.82 11.35
CA ASP A 415 -20.26 9.03 12.55
C ASP A 415 -19.95 10.39 13.19
N MET A 416 -20.95 11.23 13.34
CA MET A 416 -20.82 12.61 13.83
C MET A 416 -21.33 12.78 15.26
N TYR A 417 -22.05 11.78 15.79
CA TYR A 417 -22.54 11.76 17.18
C TYR A 417 -23.23 13.03 17.65
N SER A 418 -24.04 13.65 16.78
CA SER A 418 -24.65 14.97 17.02
C SER A 418 -26.17 14.92 17.02
N ALA A 419 -26.77 13.73 17.06
CA ALA A 419 -28.21 13.56 17.18
C ALA A 419 -28.69 13.65 18.63
N VAL A 420 -29.95 14.05 18.80
CA VAL A 420 -30.64 14.00 20.07
C VAL A 420 -31.75 12.95 19.95
N ASP A 421 -31.75 11.92 20.83
CA ASP A 421 -32.71 10.81 20.79
C ASP A 421 -32.82 10.12 19.40
N GLY A 422 -31.69 10.08 18.69
CA GLY A 422 -31.62 9.53 17.33
C GLY A 422 -32.16 10.42 16.23
N VAL A 423 -32.67 11.62 16.54
CA VAL A 423 -33.22 12.56 15.55
C VAL A 423 -32.12 13.39 14.93
N PRO A 424 -31.87 13.30 13.59
CA PRO A 424 -30.93 14.17 12.91
C PRO A 424 -31.44 15.63 12.89
N GLY A 425 -30.58 16.57 13.31
CA GLY A 425 -30.91 17.99 13.40
C GLY A 425 -30.28 18.85 12.30
N ASP A 426 -30.22 20.15 12.54
CA ASP A 426 -29.63 21.14 11.63
C ASP A 426 -28.14 20.90 11.38
N PHE A 427 -27.42 20.31 12.36
CA PHE A 427 -26.03 19.91 12.16
C PHE A 427 -25.91 18.95 10.96
N HIS A 428 -26.75 17.92 10.90
CA HIS A 428 -26.75 16.93 9.83
C HIS A 428 -27.14 17.52 8.48
N LEU A 429 -28.12 18.45 8.48
CA LEU A 429 -28.50 19.21 7.28
C LEU A 429 -27.32 20.02 6.72
N VAL A 430 -26.60 20.74 7.57
CA VAL A 430 -25.41 21.52 7.17
C VAL A 430 -24.28 20.59 6.74
N HIS A 431 -24.03 19.55 7.52
CA HIS A 431 -22.95 18.59 7.26
C HIS A 431 -23.09 17.89 5.90
N LEU A 432 -24.23 17.27 5.64
CA LEU A 432 -24.49 16.54 4.39
C LEU A 432 -24.77 17.50 3.23
N GLY A 433 -25.57 18.57 3.48
CA GLY A 433 -25.92 19.55 2.47
C GLY A 433 -24.74 20.32 1.92
N SER A 434 -23.76 20.69 2.75
CA SER A 434 -22.54 21.37 2.28
C SER A 434 -21.71 20.50 1.36
N LYS A 435 -21.58 19.22 1.66
CA LYS A 435 -20.81 18.25 0.84
C LYS A 435 -21.54 17.92 -0.47
N ALA A 436 -22.87 17.83 -0.44
CA ALA A 436 -23.68 17.66 -1.64
C ALA A 436 -23.52 18.87 -2.58
N MET A 437 -23.63 20.11 -2.05
CA MET A 437 -23.35 21.32 -2.80
C MET A 437 -21.87 21.44 -3.21
N GLY A 438 -20.97 20.74 -2.53
CA GLY A 438 -19.55 20.66 -2.82
C GLY A 438 -19.19 19.80 -4.03
N GLY A 439 -20.16 19.20 -4.72
CA GLY A 439 -19.99 18.56 -6.02
C GLY A 439 -19.73 17.05 -5.98
N ALA A 440 -19.78 16.39 -4.82
CA ALA A 440 -19.65 14.93 -4.75
C ALA A 440 -20.80 14.25 -5.53
N GLY A 441 -20.52 13.09 -6.15
CA GLY A 441 -21.53 12.32 -6.89
C GLY A 441 -22.56 11.66 -5.97
N LEU A 442 -22.09 11.18 -4.81
CA LEU A 442 -22.90 10.54 -3.79
C LEU A 442 -22.47 11.01 -2.39
N VAL A 443 -23.43 11.34 -1.53
CA VAL A 443 -23.20 11.68 -0.12
C VAL A 443 -23.84 10.59 0.74
N MET A 444 -23.06 9.94 1.60
CA MET A 444 -23.56 8.92 2.53
C MET A 444 -23.87 9.53 3.90
N THR A 445 -24.94 9.04 4.54
CA THR A 445 -25.17 9.33 5.96
C THR A 445 -24.07 8.70 6.81
N GLU A 446 -23.94 9.09 8.07
CA GLU A 446 -23.33 8.28 9.11
C GLU A 446 -24.07 6.95 9.28
N MET A 447 -23.57 6.02 10.13
CA MET A 447 -24.29 4.81 10.46
C MET A 447 -25.61 5.17 11.18
N VAL A 448 -26.73 5.01 10.48
CA VAL A 448 -28.07 5.22 11.01
C VAL A 448 -28.54 3.96 11.70
N CYS A 449 -28.80 4.05 12.99
CA CYS A 449 -29.11 2.90 13.84
C CYS A 449 -30.55 2.43 13.67
N VAL A 450 -30.75 1.11 13.61
CA VAL A 450 -32.07 0.51 13.37
C VAL A 450 -32.93 0.42 14.64
N SER A 451 -32.32 0.55 15.82
CA SER A 451 -32.97 0.54 17.13
C SER A 451 -32.20 1.39 18.15
N PRO A 452 -32.83 1.76 19.30
CA PRO A 452 -32.13 2.49 20.36
C PRO A 452 -30.90 1.77 20.89
N GLU A 453 -30.94 0.45 21.02
CA GLU A 453 -29.84 -0.41 21.48
C GLU A 453 -28.75 -0.58 20.40
N GLY A 454 -29.12 -0.33 19.14
CA GLY A 454 -28.16 -0.38 18.01
C GLY A 454 -27.22 0.81 17.94
N ARG A 455 -27.33 1.80 18.81
CA ARG A 455 -26.46 2.98 18.82
C ARG A 455 -25.05 2.66 19.33
N ILE A 456 -24.05 3.34 18.76
CA ILE A 456 -22.67 3.32 19.29
C ILE A 456 -22.64 4.19 20.55
N THR A 457 -23.09 5.44 20.42
CA THR A 457 -23.13 6.47 21.47
C THR A 457 -24.55 7.06 21.59
N PRO A 458 -24.87 7.79 22.66
CA PRO A 458 -26.15 8.51 22.76
C PRO A 458 -26.40 9.51 21.61
N GLY A 459 -25.33 10.01 20.96
CA GLY A 459 -25.39 10.98 19.86
C GLY A 459 -25.57 10.38 18.48
N CYS A 460 -25.73 9.07 18.31
CA CYS A 460 -25.97 8.45 17.01
C CYS A 460 -27.36 8.80 16.44
N THR A 461 -27.42 8.92 15.13
CA THR A 461 -28.71 9.03 14.42
C THR A 461 -29.43 7.67 14.36
N GLY A 462 -30.73 7.73 14.19
CA GLY A 462 -31.59 6.55 14.12
C GLY A 462 -32.67 6.63 13.06
N LEU A 463 -33.32 5.48 12.84
CA LEU A 463 -34.46 5.37 11.92
C LEU A 463 -35.51 4.37 12.41
N TRP A 464 -35.74 4.34 13.75
CA TRP A 464 -36.73 3.46 14.39
C TRP A 464 -38.07 4.14 14.71
N THR A 465 -38.18 5.48 14.52
CA THR A 465 -39.44 6.25 14.67
C THR A 465 -39.77 7.02 13.38
N ASP A 466 -41.04 7.45 13.28
CA ASP A 466 -41.50 8.27 12.17
C ASP A 466 -41.00 9.72 12.26
N GLU A 467 -40.77 10.25 13.46
CA GLU A 467 -40.15 11.55 13.67
C GLU A 467 -38.72 11.60 13.07
N GLN A 468 -37.94 10.51 13.29
CA GLN A 468 -36.61 10.39 12.70
C GLN A 468 -36.70 10.32 11.17
N ARG A 469 -37.68 9.58 10.59
CA ARG A 469 -37.95 9.55 9.16
C ARG A 469 -38.24 10.94 8.61
N ASP A 470 -39.14 11.70 9.24
CA ASP A 470 -39.54 13.04 8.78
C ASP A 470 -38.37 14.03 8.80
N SER A 471 -37.49 13.89 9.81
CA SER A 471 -36.24 14.67 9.88
C SER A 471 -35.24 14.30 8.78
N TRP A 472 -35.09 13.03 8.47
CA TRP A 472 -34.28 12.57 7.33
C TRP A 472 -34.88 13.01 5.98
N GLU A 473 -36.19 12.93 5.80
CA GLU A 473 -36.87 13.39 4.57
C GLU A 473 -36.55 14.87 4.28
N ARG A 474 -36.54 15.75 5.31
CA ARG A 474 -36.12 17.15 5.16
C ARG A 474 -34.70 17.28 4.62
N ILE A 475 -33.75 16.45 5.08
CA ILE A 475 -32.36 16.50 4.64
C ILE A 475 -32.22 15.97 3.21
N VAL A 476 -32.88 14.87 2.90
CA VAL A 476 -32.91 14.28 1.55
C VAL A 476 -33.50 15.28 0.55
N ALA A 477 -34.63 15.91 0.88
CA ALA A 477 -35.27 16.92 0.04
C ALA A 477 -34.33 18.12 -0.21
N PHE A 478 -33.58 18.57 0.80
CA PHE A 478 -32.60 19.64 0.62
C PHE A 478 -31.49 19.24 -0.36
N VAL A 479 -30.92 18.06 -0.22
CA VAL A 479 -29.84 17.54 -1.12
C VAL A 479 -30.35 17.50 -2.56
N HIS A 480 -31.52 16.91 -2.82
CA HIS A 480 -32.11 16.82 -4.15
C HIS A 480 -32.45 18.19 -4.75
N ALA A 481 -32.94 19.15 -3.91
CA ALA A 481 -33.33 20.48 -4.38
C ALA A 481 -32.15 21.44 -4.62
N ARG A 482 -30.98 21.21 -3.97
CA ARG A 482 -29.88 22.18 -3.94
C ARG A 482 -28.57 21.66 -4.55
N SER A 483 -28.52 20.41 -4.96
CA SER A 483 -27.35 19.80 -5.58
C SER A 483 -27.74 18.79 -6.66
N THR A 484 -26.75 18.31 -7.37
CA THR A 484 -26.87 17.18 -8.30
C THR A 484 -26.39 15.86 -7.67
N ALA A 485 -25.95 15.92 -6.41
CA ALA A 485 -25.53 14.74 -5.68
C ALA A 485 -26.70 13.79 -5.39
N ARG A 486 -26.40 12.52 -5.32
CA ARG A 486 -27.29 11.50 -4.73
C ARG A 486 -27.02 11.39 -3.23
N ILE A 487 -27.99 10.87 -2.48
CA ILE A 487 -27.85 10.65 -1.04
C ILE A 487 -28.14 9.19 -0.69
N GLY A 488 -27.19 8.54 -0.03
CA GLY A 488 -27.27 7.15 0.42
C GLY A 488 -27.47 7.04 1.92
N LEU A 489 -28.23 6.04 2.33
CA LEU A 489 -28.52 5.68 3.73
C LEU A 489 -27.62 4.51 4.12
N GLN A 490 -26.76 4.68 5.13
CA GLN A 490 -26.07 3.54 5.76
C GLN A 490 -26.87 3.05 6.97
N LEU A 491 -27.38 1.80 6.95
CA LEU A 491 -28.05 1.16 8.09
C LEU A 491 -27.12 0.23 8.86
N GLY A 492 -27.15 0.32 10.19
CA GLY A 492 -26.34 -0.53 11.04
C GLY A 492 -26.88 -0.70 12.45
N HIS A 493 -26.20 -1.57 13.17
CA HIS A 493 -26.40 -1.86 14.59
C HIS A 493 -25.02 -2.04 15.23
N SER A 494 -24.68 -1.30 16.26
CA SER A 494 -23.35 -1.27 16.87
C SER A 494 -22.90 -2.62 17.44
N GLY A 495 -23.84 -3.50 17.82
CA GLY A 495 -23.50 -4.78 18.43
C GLY A 495 -22.70 -4.59 19.72
N ARG A 496 -21.59 -5.33 19.85
CA ARG A 496 -20.70 -5.30 21.00
C ARG A 496 -19.86 -4.02 21.17
N LYS A 497 -19.92 -3.11 20.19
CA LYS A 497 -19.24 -1.78 20.22
C LYS A 497 -20.18 -0.65 20.61
N GLY A 498 -21.38 -0.96 21.08
CA GLY A 498 -22.36 0.02 21.55
C GLY A 498 -22.17 0.47 22.99
N SER A 499 -23.02 1.39 23.43
CA SER A 499 -23.07 1.90 24.81
C SER A 499 -21.78 2.59 25.25
N THR A 500 -21.17 3.40 24.33
CA THR A 500 -19.92 4.09 24.56
C THR A 500 -20.11 5.61 24.66
N ARG A 501 -19.09 6.29 25.19
CA ARG A 501 -19.00 7.76 25.25
C ARG A 501 -18.94 8.35 23.83
N LEU A 502 -19.25 9.64 23.71
CA LEU A 502 -18.94 10.38 22.50
C LEU A 502 -17.45 10.33 22.21
N MET A 503 -17.06 10.25 20.93
CA MET A 503 -15.66 10.05 20.50
C MET A 503 -14.68 11.04 21.14
N TRP A 504 -15.06 12.31 21.30
CA TRP A 504 -14.22 13.36 21.89
C TRP A 504 -14.18 13.32 23.43
N GLU A 505 -15.01 12.51 24.08
CA GLU A 505 -15.03 12.30 25.53
C GLU A 505 -14.25 11.04 25.94
N GLY A 506 -14.03 10.12 24.97
CA GLY A 506 -13.35 8.85 25.19
C GLY A 506 -13.77 7.82 24.14
N MET A 507 -12.99 7.72 23.06
CA MET A 507 -13.29 6.79 21.95
C MET A 507 -13.30 5.34 22.43
N ASP A 508 -14.39 4.61 22.11
CA ASP A 508 -14.62 3.21 22.51
C ASP A 508 -14.68 2.96 24.04
N GLU A 509 -14.69 4.02 24.89
CA GLU A 509 -14.86 3.87 26.31
C GLU A 509 -16.34 3.66 26.69
N PRO A 510 -16.67 2.73 27.59
CA PRO A 510 -18.03 2.53 28.05
C PRO A 510 -18.65 3.76 28.70
N LEU A 511 -19.96 3.93 28.55
CA LEU A 511 -20.70 4.98 29.25
C LEU A 511 -20.61 4.76 30.78
N PRO A 512 -20.30 5.79 31.57
CA PRO A 512 -20.18 5.67 33.02
C PRO A 512 -21.53 5.49 33.71
N SER A 513 -22.62 5.89 33.04
CA SER A 513 -24.01 5.74 33.51
C SER A 513 -24.99 5.88 32.32
N GLY A 514 -26.18 5.32 32.43
CA GLY A 514 -27.21 5.41 31.39
C GLY A 514 -26.89 4.56 30.15
N GLY A 515 -25.95 3.64 30.26
CA GLY A 515 -25.66 2.67 29.21
C GLY A 515 -26.78 1.65 29.02
N TRP A 516 -26.70 0.93 27.92
CA TRP A 516 -27.64 -0.16 27.56
C TRP A 516 -26.88 -1.44 27.30
N ASP A 517 -27.59 -2.57 27.34
CA ASP A 517 -27.04 -3.88 27.09
C ASP A 517 -26.59 -4.00 25.64
N VAL A 518 -25.38 -4.51 25.42
CA VAL A 518 -24.83 -4.79 24.10
C VAL A 518 -25.02 -6.25 23.73
N VAL A 519 -25.10 -6.52 22.43
CA VAL A 519 -25.37 -7.86 21.89
C VAL A 519 -24.32 -8.26 20.87
N GLY A 520 -24.19 -9.57 20.63
CA GLY A 520 -23.24 -10.08 19.63
C GLY A 520 -23.47 -11.56 19.31
N PRO A 521 -22.69 -12.13 18.37
CA PRO A 521 -22.75 -13.57 18.07
C PRO A 521 -22.25 -14.42 19.24
N SER A 522 -21.36 -13.92 20.06
CA SER A 522 -20.75 -14.60 21.20
C SER A 522 -20.50 -13.62 22.34
N ALA A 523 -20.43 -14.11 23.59
CA ALA A 523 -20.15 -13.28 24.77
C ALA A 523 -18.68 -12.82 24.85
N LEU A 524 -18.17 -12.18 23.80
CA LEU A 524 -16.81 -11.70 23.65
C LEU A 524 -16.78 -10.17 23.56
N PRO A 525 -16.17 -9.45 24.53
CA PRO A 525 -16.08 -8.00 24.50
C PRO A 525 -15.19 -7.52 23.34
N TYR A 526 -15.36 -6.27 22.91
CA TYR A 526 -14.55 -5.68 21.85
C TYR A 526 -13.08 -5.50 22.25
N GLY A 527 -12.86 -5.07 23.48
CA GLY A 527 -11.52 -4.85 24.04
C GLY A 527 -11.52 -4.88 25.57
N PRO A 528 -10.34 -4.70 26.19
CA PRO A 528 -10.25 -4.61 27.65
C PRO A 528 -11.14 -3.49 28.20
N GLY A 529 -12.03 -3.81 29.12
CA GLY A 529 -12.95 -2.85 29.74
C GLY A 529 -14.25 -2.60 28.99
N SER A 530 -14.43 -3.12 27.76
CA SER A 530 -15.69 -3.07 27.05
C SER A 530 -16.74 -3.98 27.67
N PRO A 531 -18.04 -3.64 27.60
CA PRO A 531 -19.12 -4.51 28.08
C PRO A 531 -19.07 -5.88 27.40
N VAL A 532 -19.40 -6.92 28.14
CA VAL A 532 -19.56 -8.27 27.59
C VAL A 532 -20.93 -8.35 26.91
N PRO A 533 -21.00 -8.64 25.60
CA PRO A 533 -22.27 -8.71 24.90
C PRO A 533 -23.07 -9.95 25.30
N SER A 534 -24.39 -9.83 25.31
CA SER A 534 -25.30 -10.96 25.36
C SER A 534 -25.30 -11.70 24.03
N GLU A 535 -25.15 -13.02 24.05
CA GLU A 535 -25.22 -13.83 22.84
C GLU A 535 -26.66 -13.87 22.33
N LEU A 536 -26.85 -13.65 21.04
CA LEU A 536 -28.15 -13.59 20.39
C LEU A 536 -28.70 -14.98 20.14
N ASP A 537 -29.91 -15.23 20.63
CA ASP A 537 -30.71 -16.40 20.29
C ASP A 537 -31.54 -16.16 19.00
N ARG A 538 -32.23 -17.18 18.50
CA ARG A 538 -33.01 -17.08 17.26
C ARG A 538 -34.08 -15.97 17.33
N ALA A 539 -34.77 -15.83 18.46
CA ALA A 539 -35.80 -14.83 18.62
C ALA A 539 -35.25 -13.40 18.58
N ALA A 540 -34.04 -13.18 19.15
CA ALA A 540 -33.33 -11.91 19.07
C ALA A 540 -32.82 -11.62 17.66
N LEU A 541 -32.33 -12.62 16.92
CA LEU A 541 -31.96 -12.47 15.51
C LEU A 541 -33.16 -12.04 14.64
N ASP A 542 -34.33 -12.70 14.83
CA ASP A 542 -35.56 -12.36 14.11
C ASP A 542 -36.05 -10.95 14.44
N ARG A 543 -35.98 -10.52 15.69
CA ARG A 543 -36.34 -9.17 16.14
C ARG A 543 -35.44 -8.13 15.46
N ILE A 544 -34.12 -8.31 15.50
CA ILE A 544 -33.15 -7.38 14.90
C ILE A 544 -33.34 -7.31 13.38
N THR A 545 -33.59 -8.45 12.72
CA THR A 545 -33.92 -8.48 11.30
C THR A 545 -35.15 -7.63 10.98
N ALA A 546 -36.21 -7.73 11.82
CA ALA A 546 -37.41 -6.90 11.66
C ALA A 546 -37.14 -5.40 11.89
N GLU A 547 -36.22 -5.04 12.79
CA GLU A 547 -35.77 -3.66 13.00
C GLU A 547 -35.05 -3.09 11.75
N PHE A 548 -34.15 -3.86 11.12
CA PHE A 548 -33.54 -3.48 9.85
C PHE A 548 -34.57 -3.29 8.74
N VAL A 549 -35.53 -4.19 8.62
CA VAL A 549 -36.64 -4.08 7.64
C VAL A 549 -37.48 -2.84 7.88
N ALA A 550 -37.82 -2.53 9.12
CA ALA A 550 -38.60 -1.35 9.48
C ALA A 550 -37.85 -0.05 9.16
N ALA A 551 -36.55 0.01 9.48
CA ALA A 551 -35.68 1.14 9.15
C ALA A 551 -35.53 1.32 7.63
N ALA A 552 -35.33 0.23 6.88
CA ALA A 552 -35.26 0.28 5.41
C ALA A 552 -36.54 0.83 4.77
N ARG A 553 -37.73 0.45 5.25
CA ARG A 553 -39.02 1.01 4.79
C ARG A 553 -39.12 2.51 5.04
N ARG A 554 -38.71 2.97 6.23
CA ARG A 554 -38.66 4.40 6.55
C ARG A 554 -37.67 5.14 5.68
N GLY A 555 -36.46 4.57 5.41
CA GLY A 555 -35.47 5.14 4.51
C GLY A 555 -35.98 5.27 3.07
N ALA A 556 -36.67 4.23 2.58
CA ALA A 556 -37.32 4.29 1.26
C ALA A 556 -38.37 5.38 1.18
N SER A 557 -39.20 5.56 2.26
CA SER A 557 -40.20 6.61 2.37
C SER A 557 -39.58 7.99 2.49
N ALA A 558 -38.48 8.18 3.21
CA ALA A 558 -37.74 9.44 3.31
C ALA A 558 -37.06 9.87 2.00
N GLY A 559 -37.06 9.02 0.99
CA GLY A 559 -36.61 9.36 -0.35
C GLY A 559 -35.12 9.12 -0.65
N PHE A 560 -34.37 8.38 0.19
CA PHE A 560 -32.97 8.03 -0.08
C PHE A 560 -32.81 7.31 -1.41
N ASP A 561 -31.72 7.62 -2.14
CA ASP A 561 -31.44 7.07 -3.47
C ASP A 561 -30.80 5.67 -3.42
N LEU A 562 -30.07 5.35 -2.35
CA LEU A 562 -29.28 4.14 -2.16
C LEU A 562 -29.33 3.70 -0.69
N LEU A 563 -29.25 2.39 -0.45
CA LEU A 563 -29.05 1.82 0.88
C LEU A 563 -27.73 1.07 0.93
N GLU A 564 -26.96 1.32 1.98
CA GLU A 564 -25.75 0.55 2.33
C GLU A 564 -25.99 -0.20 3.63
N LEU A 565 -25.82 -1.52 3.59
CA LEU A 565 -25.84 -2.35 4.79
C LEU A 565 -24.45 -2.38 5.43
N HIS A 566 -24.35 -1.96 6.69
CA HIS A 566 -23.06 -1.89 7.38
C HIS A 566 -22.65 -3.24 7.95
N CYS A 567 -21.79 -3.97 7.22
CA CYS A 567 -21.22 -5.26 7.60
C CYS A 567 -19.72 -5.18 7.92
N ALA A 568 -19.24 -3.99 8.37
CA ALA A 568 -17.82 -3.74 8.64
C ALA A 568 -17.58 -3.26 10.08
N HIS A 569 -16.30 -3.05 10.42
CA HIS A 569 -15.80 -2.33 11.59
C HIS A 569 -16.16 -2.96 12.96
N GLY A 570 -16.40 -4.26 12.99
CA GLY A 570 -16.72 -4.97 14.24
C GLY A 570 -18.10 -4.67 14.82
N TYR A 571 -18.99 -3.98 14.09
CA TYR A 571 -20.38 -3.80 14.44
C TYR A 571 -21.14 -5.12 14.30
N LEU A 572 -22.44 -5.15 14.56
CA LEU A 572 -23.16 -6.41 14.75
C LEU A 572 -22.96 -7.38 13.58
N LEU A 573 -23.29 -6.99 12.36
CA LEU A 573 -23.17 -7.88 11.18
C LEU A 573 -21.72 -8.26 10.89
N SER A 574 -20.78 -7.31 11.05
CA SER A 574 -19.35 -7.57 10.96
C SER A 574 -18.88 -8.59 12.00
N SER A 575 -19.38 -8.51 13.22
CA SER A 575 -19.00 -9.45 14.30
C SER A 575 -19.46 -10.88 14.02
N PHE A 576 -20.54 -11.08 13.26
CA PHE A 576 -20.92 -12.41 12.77
C PHE A 576 -19.95 -12.93 11.71
N LEU A 577 -19.48 -12.06 10.80
CA LEU A 577 -18.56 -12.41 9.72
C LEU A 577 -17.16 -12.79 10.23
N SER A 578 -16.72 -12.20 11.34
CA SER A 578 -15.35 -12.38 11.84
C SER A 578 -15.21 -13.60 12.76
N PRO A 579 -14.26 -14.52 12.48
CA PRO A 579 -14.04 -15.70 13.32
C PRO A 579 -13.53 -15.36 14.73
N ILE A 580 -12.88 -14.22 14.93
CA ILE A 580 -12.39 -13.79 16.25
C ILE A 580 -13.50 -13.20 17.13
N ALA A 581 -14.60 -12.77 16.53
CA ALA A 581 -15.75 -12.23 17.24
C ALA A 581 -16.91 -13.23 17.35
N ASN A 582 -16.96 -14.22 16.44
CA ASN A 582 -17.99 -15.23 16.33
C ASN A 582 -17.40 -16.62 16.62
N GLN A 583 -17.59 -17.08 17.84
CA GLN A 583 -17.17 -18.41 18.29
C GLN A 583 -18.36 -19.35 18.53
N ARG A 584 -19.46 -19.12 17.80
CA ARG A 584 -20.64 -19.98 17.86
C ARG A 584 -20.34 -21.38 17.32
N ALA A 585 -20.98 -22.39 17.91
CA ALA A 585 -20.88 -23.78 17.48
C ALA A 585 -22.13 -24.27 16.74
N ASP A 586 -23.11 -23.37 16.50
CA ASP A 586 -24.33 -23.64 15.75
C ASP A 586 -24.19 -23.23 14.27
N ASP A 587 -25.31 -23.23 13.53
CA ASP A 587 -25.37 -22.89 12.11
C ASP A 587 -25.00 -21.44 11.78
N TYR A 588 -24.71 -20.61 12.77
CA TYR A 588 -24.29 -19.19 12.60
C TYR A 588 -22.81 -18.95 12.88
N GLY A 589 -22.01 -20.00 13.15
CA GLY A 589 -20.59 -19.90 13.47
C GLY A 589 -19.73 -20.96 12.79
N GLY A 590 -18.41 -20.85 12.92
CA GLY A 590 -17.43 -21.76 12.33
C GLY A 590 -17.06 -21.38 10.90
N SER A 591 -17.56 -22.08 9.87
CA SER A 591 -17.22 -21.83 8.47
C SER A 591 -17.66 -20.45 7.98
N VAL A 592 -17.08 -19.97 6.88
CA VAL A 592 -17.46 -18.67 6.26
C VAL A 592 -18.95 -18.67 5.90
N GLU A 593 -19.47 -19.77 5.37
CA GLU A 593 -20.90 -19.91 5.00
C GLU A 593 -21.83 -19.76 6.21
N ASN A 594 -21.45 -20.35 7.33
CA ASN A 594 -22.24 -20.23 8.55
C ASN A 594 -22.18 -18.81 9.14
N ARG A 595 -20.98 -18.19 9.15
CA ARG A 595 -20.82 -16.82 9.61
C ARG A 595 -21.56 -15.81 8.73
N LEU A 596 -21.73 -16.09 7.44
CA LEU A 596 -22.51 -15.29 6.48
C LEU A 596 -24.03 -15.41 6.69
N ARG A 597 -24.54 -16.48 7.30
CA ARG A 597 -25.96 -16.79 7.37
C ARG A 597 -26.81 -15.64 7.90
N PHE A 598 -26.50 -15.12 9.08
CA PHE A 598 -27.27 -14.00 9.65
C PHE A 598 -27.13 -12.70 8.86
N PRO A 599 -25.93 -12.23 8.47
CA PRO A 599 -25.80 -11.08 7.58
C PRO A 599 -26.59 -11.20 6.27
N LEU A 600 -26.66 -12.39 5.66
CA LEU A 600 -27.44 -12.63 4.44
C LEU A 600 -28.96 -12.69 4.72
N GLU A 601 -29.42 -13.27 5.85
CA GLU A 601 -30.82 -13.21 6.27
C GLU A 601 -31.29 -11.75 6.41
N VAL A 602 -30.47 -10.88 7.02
CA VAL A 602 -30.76 -9.44 7.12
C VAL A 602 -30.76 -8.77 5.74
N PHE A 603 -29.75 -9.09 4.92
CA PHE A 603 -29.65 -8.53 3.57
C PHE A 603 -30.88 -8.87 2.73
N ASP A 604 -31.27 -10.13 2.68
CA ASP A 604 -32.43 -10.60 1.89
C ASP A 604 -33.74 -9.98 2.39
N ALA A 605 -33.92 -9.91 3.71
CA ALA A 605 -35.11 -9.30 4.30
C ALA A 605 -35.20 -7.79 3.99
N VAL A 606 -34.09 -7.07 4.03
CA VAL A 606 -34.00 -5.67 3.66
C VAL A 606 -34.21 -5.50 2.14
N ARG A 607 -33.54 -6.32 1.32
CA ARG A 607 -33.68 -6.27 -0.15
C ARG A 607 -35.12 -6.50 -0.60
N ALA A 608 -35.85 -7.35 0.11
CA ALA A 608 -37.27 -7.64 -0.19
C ALA A 608 -38.20 -6.42 -0.03
N VAL A 609 -37.82 -5.44 0.78
CA VAL A 609 -38.64 -4.22 1.03
C VAL A 609 -38.05 -2.95 0.42
N TRP A 610 -36.76 -2.94 0.13
CA TRP A 610 -36.09 -1.83 -0.52
C TRP A 610 -36.47 -1.78 -2.01
N PRO A 611 -36.82 -0.61 -2.60
CA PRO A 611 -37.21 -0.54 -4.02
C PRO A 611 -36.15 -1.10 -4.96
N ARG A 612 -36.54 -2.00 -5.86
CA ARG A 612 -35.62 -2.59 -6.84
C ARG A 612 -34.99 -1.57 -7.80
N SER A 613 -35.62 -0.41 -7.99
CA SER A 613 -35.10 0.73 -8.75
C SER A 613 -34.08 1.56 -7.99
N ARG A 614 -33.71 1.18 -6.77
CA ARG A 614 -32.68 1.82 -5.97
C ARG A 614 -31.64 0.79 -5.56
N PRO A 615 -30.34 1.04 -5.80
CA PRO A 615 -29.30 0.10 -5.46
C PRO A 615 -29.20 -0.16 -3.95
N MET A 616 -28.72 -1.35 -3.63
CA MET A 616 -28.38 -1.77 -2.29
C MET A 616 -26.96 -2.32 -2.29
N ILE A 617 -26.08 -1.67 -1.54
CA ILE A 617 -24.67 -2.03 -1.44
C ILE A 617 -24.33 -2.52 -0.03
N VAL A 618 -23.16 -3.11 0.12
CA VAL A 618 -22.67 -3.63 1.41
C VAL A 618 -21.27 -3.11 1.69
N ARG A 619 -21.06 -2.60 2.91
CA ARG A 619 -19.74 -2.26 3.40
C ARG A 619 -19.15 -3.40 4.21
N ILE A 620 -17.93 -3.83 3.90
CA ILE A 620 -17.25 -4.95 4.58
C ILE A 620 -15.90 -4.53 5.16
N SER A 621 -15.42 -5.24 6.18
CA SER A 621 -14.02 -5.23 6.60
C SER A 621 -13.29 -6.37 5.91
N ALA A 622 -12.46 -6.06 4.93
CA ALA A 622 -11.78 -7.05 4.10
C ALA A 622 -10.64 -7.79 4.81
N THR A 623 -10.23 -7.35 5.98
CA THR A 623 -9.30 -8.06 6.86
C THR A 623 -9.45 -7.54 8.29
N ASP A 624 -9.17 -8.39 9.26
CA ASP A 624 -9.24 -8.04 10.70
C ASP A 624 -7.90 -7.56 11.26
N TRP A 625 -6.83 -7.56 10.47
CA TRP A 625 -5.46 -7.15 10.84
C TRP A 625 -4.90 -7.86 12.08
N VAL A 626 -5.34 -9.09 12.34
CA VAL A 626 -4.84 -9.96 13.40
C VAL A 626 -4.72 -11.41 12.89
N PRO A 627 -3.84 -12.21 13.47
CA PRO A 627 -3.84 -13.65 13.23
C PRO A 627 -5.22 -14.25 13.53
N ASP A 628 -5.60 -15.28 12.79
CA ASP A 628 -6.86 -16.03 12.93
C ASP A 628 -8.15 -15.18 12.68
N GLY A 629 -8.01 -13.93 12.25
CA GLY A 629 -9.10 -13.09 11.76
C GLY A 629 -9.41 -13.32 10.29
N ASN A 630 -10.40 -12.58 9.74
CA ASN A 630 -10.68 -12.59 8.31
C ASN A 630 -9.47 -12.13 7.50
N THR A 631 -9.23 -12.85 6.41
CA THR A 631 -8.19 -12.59 5.42
C THR A 631 -8.77 -11.95 4.16
N GLU A 632 -7.91 -11.50 3.27
CA GLU A 632 -8.31 -11.01 1.94
C GLU A 632 -9.06 -12.06 1.10
N HIS A 633 -8.82 -13.37 1.33
CA HIS A 633 -9.54 -14.46 0.68
C HIS A 633 -10.96 -14.59 1.23
N ASP A 634 -11.13 -14.52 2.57
CA ASP A 634 -12.46 -14.50 3.18
C ASP A 634 -13.28 -13.31 2.67
N ALA A 635 -12.64 -12.15 2.48
CA ALA A 635 -13.33 -10.96 1.95
C ALA A 635 -13.88 -11.17 0.53
N VAL A 636 -13.17 -11.89 -0.33
CA VAL A 636 -13.65 -12.25 -1.67
C VAL A 636 -14.85 -13.18 -1.59
N GLU A 637 -14.81 -14.21 -0.71
CA GLU A 637 -15.93 -15.14 -0.50
C GLU A 637 -17.16 -14.39 0.07
N ILE A 638 -16.95 -13.50 1.02
CA ILE A 638 -18.00 -12.66 1.61
C ILE A 638 -18.63 -11.76 0.51
N ALA A 639 -17.80 -11.11 -0.31
CA ALA A 639 -18.28 -10.28 -1.41
C ALA A 639 -19.08 -11.09 -2.43
N ARG A 640 -18.60 -12.26 -2.85
CA ARG A 640 -19.30 -13.18 -3.76
C ARG A 640 -20.67 -13.58 -3.22
N ALA A 641 -20.77 -13.88 -1.92
CA ALA A 641 -22.01 -14.25 -1.29
C ALA A 641 -23.04 -13.11 -1.37
N PHE A 642 -22.68 -11.89 -0.99
CA PHE A 642 -23.59 -10.74 -1.10
C PHE A 642 -23.99 -10.43 -2.54
N VAL A 643 -23.07 -10.54 -3.50
CA VAL A 643 -23.36 -10.35 -4.92
C VAL A 643 -24.33 -11.42 -5.43
N ALA A 644 -24.17 -12.68 -5.04
CA ALA A 644 -25.10 -13.76 -5.35
C ALA A 644 -26.51 -13.52 -4.79
N HIS A 645 -26.64 -12.79 -3.69
CA HIS A 645 -27.91 -12.37 -3.10
C HIS A 645 -28.42 -11.03 -3.67
N GLY A 646 -27.71 -10.39 -4.61
CA GLY A 646 -28.17 -9.20 -5.33
C GLY A 646 -27.67 -7.87 -4.77
N ALA A 647 -26.47 -7.84 -4.19
CA ALA A 647 -25.78 -6.60 -3.89
C ALA A 647 -25.31 -5.91 -5.19
N ASP A 648 -25.61 -4.62 -5.32
CA ASP A 648 -25.23 -3.80 -6.48
C ASP A 648 -23.81 -3.24 -6.37
N GLY A 649 -23.22 -3.23 -5.17
CA GLY A 649 -21.86 -2.74 -4.91
C GLY A 649 -21.27 -3.23 -3.59
N ILE A 650 -19.94 -3.21 -3.51
CA ILE A 650 -19.17 -3.53 -2.30
C ILE A 650 -18.29 -2.33 -1.93
N ASP A 651 -18.52 -1.73 -0.77
CA ASP A 651 -17.64 -0.71 -0.17
C ASP A 651 -16.59 -1.41 0.71
N VAL A 652 -15.32 -1.29 0.31
CA VAL A 652 -14.23 -2.12 0.84
C VAL A 652 -13.41 -1.34 1.86
N SER A 653 -13.74 -1.54 3.14
CA SER A 653 -12.95 -1.07 4.29
C SER A 653 -12.15 -2.21 4.91
N THR A 654 -11.49 -1.96 6.04
CA THR A 654 -10.74 -2.98 6.81
C THR A 654 -10.79 -2.70 8.30
N GLY A 655 -10.57 -3.76 9.10
CA GLY A 655 -10.29 -3.68 10.52
C GLY A 655 -11.45 -3.20 11.40
N GLN A 656 -11.10 -2.63 12.53
CA GLN A 656 -11.99 -2.14 13.59
C GLN A 656 -12.80 -3.28 14.28
N VAL A 657 -12.41 -4.53 14.06
CA VAL A 657 -13.08 -5.71 14.62
C VAL A 657 -12.62 -6.01 16.05
N THR A 658 -11.38 -5.69 16.36
CA THR A 658 -10.77 -5.86 17.69
C THR A 658 -9.82 -4.71 18.03
N ALA A 659 -9.74 -4.37 19.31
CA ALA A 659 -8.77 -3.36 19.80
C ALA A 659 -7.29 -3.81 19.66
N SER A 660 -7.03 -5.09 19.40
CA SER A 660 -5.68 -5.63 19.23
C SER A 660 -5.16 -5.58 17.79
N GLU A 661 -5.94 -5.08 16.85
CA GLU A 661 -5.55 -4.99 15.43
C GLU A 661 -4.26 -4.19 15.20
N ARG A 662 -3.57 -4.51 14.10
CA ARG A 662 -2.31 -3.83 13.72
C ARG A 662 -2.32 -3.48 12.23
N PRO A 663 -3.12 -2.48 11.81
CA PRO A 663 -3.20 -2.08 10.41
C PRO A 663 -1.88 -1.51 9.90
N ALA A 664 -1.53 -1.85 8.67
CA ALA A 664 -0.39 -1.27 7.97
C ALA A 664 -0.81 0.05 7.29
N TYR A 665 -0.96 1.11 8.07
CA TYR A 665 -1.36 2.42 7.56
C TYR A 665 -0.42 2.97 6.48
N GLY A 666 -0.98 3.70 5.52
CA GLY A 666 -0.26 4.35 4.44
C GLY A 666 -1.24 4.95 3.41
N ARG A 667 -0.70 5.61 2.38
CA ARG A 667 -1.49 6.14 1.27
C ARG A 667 -2.29 5.01 0.61
N SER A 668 -3.62 5.18 0.50
CA SER A 668 -4.53 4.21 -0.15
C SER A 668 -4.35 2.77 0.36
N TYR A 669 -4.12 2.59 1.68
CA TYR A 669 -3.71 1.31 2.26
C TYR A 669 -4.77 0.20 2.15
N GLN A 670 -6.05 0.56 1.99
CA GLN A 670 -7.15 -0.40 1.80
C GLN A 670 -7.43 -0.71 0.33
N THR A 671 -6.89 0.09 -0.61
CA THR A 671 -7.13 -0.10 -2.04
C THR A 671 -6.74 -1.50 -2.58
N PRO A 672 -5.68 -2.19 -2.10
CA PRO A 672 -5.39 -3.54 -2.57
C PRO A 672 -6.52 -4.55 -2.35
N PHE A 673 -7.30 -4.40 -1.28
CA PHE A 673 -8.45 -5.26 -1.00
C PHE A 673 -9.61 -4.98 -1.97
N ALA A 674 -9.85 -3.70 -2.28
CA ALA A 674 -10.82 -3.29 -3.29
C ALA A 674 -10.41 -3.80 -4.68
N ASP A 675 -9.13 -3.64 -5.04
CA ASP A 675 -8.53 -4.12 -6.29
C ASP A 675 -8.74 -5.63 -6.46
N ARG A 676 -8.47 -6.40 -5.41
CA ARG A 676 -8.67 -7.85 -5.42
C ARG A 676 -10.14 -8.23 -5.64
N ILE A 677 -11.06 -7.64 -4.86
CA ILE A 677 -12.49 -7.91 -4.99
C ILE A 677 -12.97 -7.55 -6.40
N ARG A 678 -12.52 -6.43 -6.96
CA ARG A 678 -12.91 -5.99 -8.30
C ARG A 678 -12.52 -7.00 -9.40
N HIS A 679 -11.37 -7.65 -9.26
CA HIS A 679 -10.89 -8.63 -10.25
C HIS A 679 -11.46 -10.04 -10.01
N GLU A 680 -11.66 -10.43 -8.75
CA GLU A 680 -12.14 -11.78 -8.43
C GLU A 680 -13.66 -11.90 -8.32
N VAL A 681 -14.39 -10.77 -8.24
CA VAL A 681 -15.87 -10.73 -8.16
C VAL A 681 -16.42 -9.87 -9.31
N PRO A 682 -16.41 -10.35 -10.55
CA PRO A 682 -16.82 -9.55 -11.70
C PRO A 682 -18.32 -9.21 -11.66
N GLY A 683 -18.67 -8.08 -12.27
CA GLY A 683 -20.07 -7.66 -12.43
C GLY A 683 -20.67 -6.88 -11.25
N VAL A 684 -19.89 -6.56 -10.24
CA VAL A 684 -20.30 -5.71 -9.13
C VAL A 684 -19.49 -4.41 -9.09
N ALA A 685 -20.10 -3.30 -8.70
CA ALA A 685 -19.39 -2.06 -8.47
C ALA A 685 -18.53 -2.14 -7.20
N VAL A 686 -17.27 -1.72 -7.27
CA VAL A 686 -16.36 -1.73 -6.14
C VAL A 686 -15.96 -0.31 -5.75
N ILE A 687 -16.10 0.00 -4.46
CA ILE A 687 -15.80 1.30 -3.88
C ILE A 687 -14.53 1.17 -3.03
N ALA A 688 -13.51 1.95 -3.36
CA ALA A 688 -12.30 2.03 -2.55
C ALA A 688 -12.42 3.14 -1.51
N VAL A 689 -11.98 2.87 -0.29
CA VAL A 689 -11.91 3.82 0.82
C VAL A 689 -10.58 3.67 1.56
N GLY A 690 -10.19 4.65 2.36
CA GLY A 690 -9.04 4.55 3.27
C GLY A 690 -7.79 5.30 2.80
N ALA A 691 -7.51 6.43 3.47
CA ALA A 691 -6.37 7.32 3.19
C ALA A 691 -6.25 7.75 1.71
N ILE A 692 -7.39 7.99 1.05
CA ILE A 692 -7.52 8.65 -0.24
C ILE A 692 -7.70 10.14 0.05
N ALA A 693 -6.75 10.98 -0.36
CA ALA A 693 -6.69 12.37 0.10
C ALA A 693 -6.58 13.42 -1.02
N SER A 694 -6.24 13.02 -2.25
CA SER A 694 -6.05 13.91 -3.39
C SER A 694 -6.81 13.43 -4.63
N TYR A 695 -7.04 14.34 -5.58
CA TYR A 695 -7.59 13.93 -6.89
C TYR A 695 -6.62 12.99 -7.62
N ASP A 696 -5.33 13.14 -7.39
CA ASP A 696 -4.30 12.26 -7.92
C ASP A 696 -4.42 10.82 -7.39
N ASP A 697 -4.78 10.64 -6.09
CA ASP A 697 -5.13 9.32 -5.55
C ASP A 697 -6.34 8.72 -6.27
N VAL A 698 -7.41 9.51 -6.39
CA VAL A 698 -8.67 9.07 -7.02
C VAL A 698 -8.43 8.68 -8.47
N ASN A 699 -7.82 9.55 -9.27
CA ASN A 699 -7.51 9.24 -10.67
C ASN A 699 -6.59 8.03 -10.80
N SER A 700 -5.54 7.91 -9.96
CA SER A 700 -4.64 6.76 -9.98
C SER A 700 -5.35 5.43 -9.70
N ILE A 701 -6.33 5.42 -8.78
CA ILE A 701 -7.12 4.21 -8.46
C ILE A 701 -8.04 3.83 -9.63
N LEU A 702 -8.76 4.81 -10.18
CA LEU A 702 -9.74 4.59 -11.25
C LEU A 702 -9.08 4.18 -12.56
N LEU A 703 -8.05 4.91 -12.98
CA LEU A 703 -7.31 4.66 -14.22
C LEU A 703 -6.62 3.30 -14.23
N ALA A 704 -6.04 2.90 -13.09
CA ALA A 704 -5.45 1.58 -12.94
C ALA A 704 -6.50 0.44 -12.90
N GLY A 705 -7.78 0.77 -12.74
CA GLY A 705 -8.86 -0.20 -12.64
C GLY A 705 -8.91 -0.94 -11.30
N ARG A 706 -8.46 -0.31 -10.22
CA ARG A 706 -8.45 -0.89 -8.87
C ARG A 706 -9.79 -0.76 -8.15
N ALA A 707 -10.61 0.19 -8.54
CA ALA A 707 -11.98 0.38 -8.09
C ALA A 707 -12.78 1.14 -9.14
N ASP A 708 -14.09 1.17 -9.00
CA ASP A 708 -15.01 1.91 -9.86
C ASP A 708 -15.35 3.29 -9.29
N LEU A 709 -15.33 3.40 -7.96
CA LEU A 709 -15.68 4.59 -7.20
C LEU A 709 -14.71 4.77 -6.03
N CYS A 710 -14.53 6.00 -5.56
CA CYS A 710 -13.71 6.32 -4.40
C CYS A 710 -14.52 7.05 -3.32
N ALA A 711 -14.51 6.52 -2.09
CA ALA A 711 -15.13 7.12 -0.94
C ALA A 711 -14.08 7.85 -0.06
N LEU A 712 -14.31 9.14 0.19
CA LEU A 712 -13.41 9.99 0.94
C LEU A 712 -14.10 10.49 2.22
N GLY A 713 -13.48 10.23 3.38
CA GLY A 713 -13.98 10.65 4.69
C GLY A 713 -13.38 11.98 5.16
N ARG A 714 -12.21 11.90 5.82
CA ARG A 714 -11.52 13.04 6.44
C ARG A 714 -11.24 14.19 5.48
N THR A 715 -11.02 13.90 4.21
CA THR A 715 -10.84 14.89 3.14
C THR A 715 -12.08 15.81 3.05
N HIS A 716 -13.30 15.25 3.09
CA HIS A 716 -14.54 16.03 3.09
C HIS A 716 -14.90 16.65 4.46
N LEU A 717 -14.32 16.17 5.57
CA LEU A 717 -14.42 16.88 6.85
C LEU A 717 -13.57 18.15 6.84
N TYR A 718 -12.37 18.07 6.24
CA TYR A 718 -11.47 19.21 6.11
C TYR A 718 -11.99 20.25 5.12
N ASP A 719 -12.47 19.80 3.96
CA ASP A 719 -12.99 20.66 2.88
C ASP A 719 -14.31 20.09 2.34
N PRO A 720 -15.46 20.62 2.79
CA PRO A 720 -16.76 20.18 2.28
C PRO A 720 -16.95 20.36 0.76
N HIS A 721 -16.21 21.29 0.13
CA HIS A 721 -16.26 21.57 -1.29
C HIS A 721 -15.09 20.96 -2.08
N TRP A 722 -14.41 19.98 -1.50
CA TRP A 722 -13.22 19.36 -2.06
C TRP A 722 -13.40 18.90 -3.51
N THR A 723 -14.55 18.31 -3.87
CA THR A 723 -14.78 17.83 -5.24
C THR A 723 -14.77 18.96 -6.27
N LEU A 724 -15.37 20.12 -5.93
CA LEU A 724 -15.31 21.30 -6.80
C LEU A 724 -13.91 21.90 -6.86
N HIS A 725 -13.18 21.88 -5.75
CA HIS A 725 -11.78 22.33 -5.73
C HIS A 725 -10.88 21.41 -6.55
N ALA A 726 -11.08 20.10 -6.46
CA ALA A 726 -10.37 19.12 -7.28
C ALA A 726 -10.64 19.30 -8.78
N ALA A 727 -11.86 19.68 -9.18
CA ALA A 727 -12.19 20.04 -10.55
C ALA A 727 -11.41 21.28 -11.00
N ALA A 728 -11.40 22.32 -10.17
CA ALA A 728 -10.69 23.55 -10.48
C ALA A 728 -9.16 23.36 -10.56
N GLU A 729 -8.59 22.51 -9.70
CA GLU A 729 -7.16 22.17 -9.73
C GLU A 729 -6.75 21.46 -11.01
N GLN A 730 -7.61 20.60 -11.54
CA GLN A 730 -7.42 19.89 -12.80
C GLN A 730 -7.83 20.71 -14.05
N GLY A 731 -8.33 21.95 -13.87
CA GLY A 731 -8.82 22.77 -14.98
C GLY A 731 -10.13 22.25 -15.61
N PHE A 732 -10.85 21.34 -14.91
CA PHE A 732 -12.10 20.79 -15.40
C PHE A 732 -13.27 21.75 -15.15
N ALA A 733 -13.88 22.25 -16.23
CA ALA A 733 -14.99 23.21 -16.19
C ALA A 733 -16.39 22.55 -16.17
N GLY A 734 -16.45 21.22 -16.31
CA GLY A 734 -17.72 20.48 -16.42
C GLY A 734 -18.47 20.27 -15.10
N SER A 735 -17.86 20.61 -13.95
CA SER A 735 -18.52 20.49 -12.65
C SER A 735 -19.57 21.58 -12.44
N GLU A 736 -20.77 21.18 -12.04
CA GLU A 736 -21.86 22.11 -11.76
C GLU A 736 -21.69 22.77 -10.38
N TRP A 737 -21.48 24.08 -10.38
CA TRP A 737 -21.50 24.89 -9.16
C TRP A 737 -22.91 25.28 -8.78
N PRO A 738 -23.24 25.27 -7.49
CA PRO A 738 -24.51 25.88 -7.03
C PRO A 738 -24.66 27.30 -7.60
N VAL A 739 -25.84 27.64 -8.08
CA VAL A 739 -26.06 28.93 -8.76
C VAL A 739 -25.64 30.12 -7.92
N GLN A 740 -25.77 30.01 -6.60
CA GLN A 740 -25.39 31.04 -5.62
C GLN A 740 -23.86 31.19 -5.52
N TYR A 741 -23.08 30.17 -5.87
CA TYR A 741 -21.61 30.14 -5.76
C TYR A 741 -20.92 30.34 -7.09
N ARG A 742 -21.63 30.43 -8.21
CA ARG A 742 -21.06 30.59 -9.57
C ARG A 742 -20.12 31.79 -9.71
N ALA A 743 -20.39 32.88 -8.96
CA ALA A 743 -19.46 34.01 -8.96
C ALA A 743 -18.06 33.69 -8.44
N GLY A 744 -17.96 32.70 -7.52
CA GLY A 744 -16.70 32.19 -6.97
C GLY A 744 -16.02 31.13 -7.82
N SER A 745 -16.68 30.53 -8.82
CA SER A 745 -16.11 29.46 -9.66
C SER A 745 -14.99 29.95 -10.60
N ARG A 746 -14.98 31.27 -10.91
CA ARG A 746 -13.95 31.90 -11.74
C ARG A 746 -12.89 32.51 -10.86
N ARG A 747 -11.93 31.73 -10.42
CA ARG A 747 -10.79 32.25 -9.66
C ARG A 747 -9.87 33.04 -10.61
N PRO A 748 -9.44 34.27 -10.27
CA PRO A 748 -8.51 35.02 -11.10
C PRO A 748 -7.22 34.24 -11.32
N PRO A 749 -6.57 34.33 -12.50
CA PRO A 749 -5.31 33.63 -12.79
C PRO A 749 -4.19 33.93 -11.78
N SER A 750 -4.17 35.13 -11.20
CA SER A 750 -3.22 35.56 -10.16
C SER A 750 -3.35 34.82 -8.83
N ALA A 751 -4.48 34.12 -8.59
CA ALA A 751 -4.64 33.29 -7.41
C ALA A 751 -4.20 31.84 -7.63
N ARG A 752 -3.72 31.48 -8.83
CA ARG A 752 -3.16 30.16 -9.17
C ARG A 752 -1.69 30.01 -8.81
N THR A 753 -0.98 31.13 -8.70
CA THR A 753 0.42 31.11 -8.28
C THR A 753 0.46 31.20 -6.76
N ASP A 754 1.11 30.23 -6.12
CA ASP A 754 1.61 30.28 -4.74
C ASP A 754 0.64 30.05 -3.58
N ALA A 755 -0.61 29.64 -3.80
CA ALA A 755 -1.31 28.95 -2.72
C ALA A 755 -0.54 27.62 -2.49
N VAL A 756 0.34 27.64 -1.50
CA VAL A 756 0.86 26.40 -0.89
C VAL A 756 -0.35 25.50 -0.72
N ARG A 757 -0.47 24.47 -1.57
CA ARG A 757 -1.52 23.47 -1.43
C ARG A 757 -1.43 23.02 0.02
N PRO A 758 -2.47 23.16 0.86
CA PRO A 758 -2.46 22.46 2.12
C PRO A 758 -2.42 20.99 1.74
N ARG A 759 -1.23 20.42 1.72
CA ARG A 759 -1.10 18.98 1.70
C ARG A 759 -1.78 18.54 2.99
N LEU A 760 -2.93 17.91 2.87
CA LEU A 760 -3.47 17.08 3.91
C LEU A 760 -2.47 15.95 4.09
N SER A 761 -1.42 16.26 4.83
CA SER A 761 -0.55 15.27 5.44
C SER A 761 -1.37 14.62 6.55
N LEU A 762 -2.26 13.69 6.13
CA LEU A 762 -3.01 12.84 7.05
C LEU A 762 -2.07 11.91 7.83
N LEU A 763 -0.84 11.83 7.42
CA LEU A 763 0.30 11.23 8.08
C LEU A 763 1.46 12.22 7.92
N ARG A 764 1.56 13.23 8.78
CA ARG A 764 2.88 13.67 9.18
C ARG A 764 3.52 12.52 9.97
N ALA A 765 4.13 11.61 9.25
CA ALA A 765 5.53 11.44 9.55
C ALA A 765 6.12 12.85 9.42
N GLU A 766 6.60 13.41 10.47
CA GLU A 766 7.43 14.61 10.41
C GLU A 766 8.30 14.41 9.18
N GLU A 767 8.24 15.35 8.22
CA GLU A 767 9.17 15.28 7.09
C GLU A 767 10.51 15.17 7.77
N PRO A 768 11.29 14.09 7.58
CA PRO A 768 12.58 14.00 8.23
C PRO A 768 13.29 15.26 7.81
N ASP A 769 13.65 16.10 8.76
CA ASP A 769 14.42 17.32 8.52
C ASP A 769 15.58 16.93 7.62
N GLN A 770 15.45 17.21 6.34
CA GLN A 770 16.35 16.90 5.24
C GLN A 770 16.80 15.43 5.17
N ALA A 771 16.61 14.79 4.04
CA ALA A 771 17.14 13.46 3.78
C ALA A 771 18.64 13.43 4.16
N VAL A 772 19.11 12.34 4.77
CA VAL A 772 20.47 12.16 5.29
C VAL A 772 21.55 12.59 4.30
N HIS A 773 21.35 12.30 3.02
CA HIS A 773 22.25 12.70 1.94
C HIS A 773 22.39 14.22 1.76
N LEU A 774 21.43 15.04 2.22
CA LEU A 774 21.51 16.49 2.22
C LEU A 774 22.21 17.04 3.48
N ARG A 775 22.27 16.26 4.58
CA ARG A 775 22.98 16.63 5.80
C ARG A 775 24.47 16.31 5.75
N TRP A 776 24.89 15.36 4.90
CA TRP A 776 26.29 15.03 4.71
C TRP A 776 27.00 16.16 3.96
N LYS A 777 27.49 17.13 4.69
CA LYS A 777 28.55 18.03 4.24
C LYS A 777 29.78 17.65 5.04
N PRO A 778 30.82 17.08 4.41
CA PRO A 778 32.11 16.94 5.10
C PRO A 778 32.44 18.35 5.62
N ARG A 779 32.53 18.54 6.93
CA ARG A 779 33.15 19.74 7.45
C ARG A 779 34.58 19.68 6.95
N LEU A 780 34.84 20.38 5.83
CA LEU A 780 36.20 20.72 5.44
C LEU A 780 36.83 21.27 6.71
N HIS A 781 37.88 20.63 7.18
CA HIS A 781 38.65 21.11 8.30
C HIS A 781 38.94 22.59 8.04
N ALA A 782 38.32 23.47 8.81
CA ALA A 782 38.81 24.81 8.99
C ALA A 782 40.17 24.65 9.64
N GLY A 783 41.21 24.88 8.85
CA GLY A 783 42.60 24.83 9.27
C GLY A 783 42.90 25.73 10.45
#